data_5804e77bae6f3dcfdbfdaf7c722fa51e
#
_entry.id   5804e77bae6f3dcfdbfdaf7c722fa51e
#
_cell.length_a   1.000
_cell.length_b   1.000
_cell.length_c   1.000
_cell.angle_alpha   90.00
_cell.angle_beta   90.00
_cell.angle_gamma   90.00
#
_symmetry.space_group_name_H-M   'P 1'
#
loop_
_entity.id
_entity.type
_entity.pdbx_description
1 polymer ?
#
loop_
_entity_poly.entity_id
_entity_poly.type
_entity_poly.pdbx_seq_one_letter_code
_entity_poly.pdbx_strand_id
1 'polypeptide(L)'
;MRSIAKLMQDWQFTGPDGKTILVELPHTWNAKDGQDGGNDYWRGTCTYSTTFAAPAFDAASQEVWLQFEGVNSSAKVLLNGRNICTHDGGYSTFRVHVSDLLAKDNQLTVEVDNSINDHIYPQKADFTFYGGIYRDISLMVVSRNHIALGHFGDTGVKITPALKDGKADIRVETLVEGEGAVSVELQDAAGSIVARAEGADAQLHLDAPHLWDGVKDPYLYTCVVRLSSDGTVVDEVSTRVGLRTFSVDSRNGFFLNGRPYSLHGVSRHQDRKGVGNAITREMHDEDMALIRELGANTIRLAHYQHDQYFYDLCDQYGMVVWAEIPYISEHLPNGRANTISQMKELICQNYNHPCIVCWGVSNEITISTKDKADMLDNHRELNDLCHKMDSTRLTTLACYAMCGPFNPVAHITDLVSWNLYLGWYVPGLFLNNLWMDFFHLVYPGRPLGFSEYGAEGMPNLHSSKPRRGDHTEEYQAKYHEYMLRCFDRHKWMWATHVWNMFDFAADARDQGGEPGMNHKGLVTFDRKTRKDSFYLYKAWWSDENFVHICSKRFTDRTESEMEVKVYSNQKSVALYVNGEKVGEQTGEHVFSFRVPLTGEIEVKAVAGDCTDTASFRHVDTPNPSYKLVKTKSKSANWV
;
A
#
# COMPACT_ATOMS: atom_id res chain seq x y z
N MET A 1 -7.94 -33.64 0.95
CA MET A 1 -7.00 -32.45 1.12
C MET A 1 -6.99 -31.63 -0.15
N ARG A 2 -6.96 -30.31 -0.02
CA ARG A 2 -6.84 -29.38 -1.17
C ARG A 2 -5.57 -29.65 -1.95
N SER A 3 -5.65 -29.61 -3.29
CA SER A 3 -4.49 -29.48 -4.15
C SER A 3 -4.63 -28.22 -5.01
N ILE A 4 -3.55 -27.48 -5.18
CA ILE A 4 -3.52 -26.21 -5.91
C ILE A 4 -2.44 -26.30 -6.99
N ALA A 5 -2.82 -26.04 -8.24
CA ALA A 5 -1.92 -25.98 -9.37
C ALA A 5 -2.02 -24.60 -10.03
N LYS A 6 -0.89 -23.90 -10.18
CA LYS A 6 -0.84 -22.60 -10.81
C LYS A 6 -0.93 -22.70 -12.34
N LEU A 7 -1.66 -21.79 -12.95
CA LEU A 7 -1.77 -21.62 -14.41
C LEU A 7 -1.10 -20.31 -14.83
N MET A 8 0.23 -20.25 -14.78
CA MET A 8 0.97 -19.00 -14.96
C MET A 8 1.69 -18.91 -16.31
N GLN A 9 1.84 -20.02 -17.01
CA GLN A 9 2.63 -20.11 -18.25
C GLN A 9 1.76 -20.34 -19.49
N ASP A 10 2.35 -20.14 -20.66
CA ASP A 10 1.75 -20.45 -21.98
C ASP A 10 0.43 -19.72 -22.26
N TRP A 11 0.34 -18.45 -21.85
CA TRP A 11 -0.81 -17.62 -22.17
C TRP A 11 -0.63 -16.91 -23.51
N GLN A 12 -1.62 -17.04 -24.37
CA GLN A 12 -1.76 -16.25 -25.58
C GLN A 12 -2.47 -14.94 -25.22
N PHE A 13 -1.79 -13.84 -25.38
CA PHE A 13 -2.33 -12.49 -25.20
C PHE A 13 -2.61 -11.85 -26.54
N THR A 14 -3.86 -11.46 -26.79
CA THR A 14 -4.27 -10.70 -27.96
C THR A 14 -4.52 -9.25 -27.54
N GLY A 15 -3.64 -8.36 -27.97
CA GLY A 15 -3.63 -6.94 -27.65
C GLY A 15 -4.56 -6.09 -28.54
N PRO A 16 -4.52 -4.76 -28.34
CA PRO A 16 -5.41 -3.82 -29.05
C PRO A 16 -5.17 -3.76 -30.56
N ASP A 17 -3.98 -4.14 -31.01
CA ASP A 17 -3.62 -4.21 -32.43
C ASP A 17 -4.05 -5.53 -33.13
N GLY A 18 -4.76 -6.40 -32.39
CA GLY A 18 -5.20 -7.70 -32.84
C GLY A 18 -4.10 -8.76 -32.95
N LYS A 19 -2.86 -8.42 -32.57
CA LYS A 19 -1.76 -9.39 -32.59
C LYS A 19 -1.80 -10.24 -31.32
N THR A 20 -1.47 -11.52 -31.54
CA THR A 20 -1.34 -12.49 -30.45
C THR A 20 0.13 -12.76 -30.16
N ILE A 21 0.53 -12.65 -28.91
CA ILE A 21 1.86 -12.98 -28.42
C ILE A 21 1.76 -13.96 -27.24
N LEU A 22 2.83 -14.71 -27.00
CA LEU A 22 2.95 -15.55 -25.81
C LEU A 22 3.42 -14.73 -24.64
N VAL A 23 2.75 -14.85 -23.50
CA VAL A 23 3.10 -14.18 -22.25
C VAL A 23 3.05 -15.15 -21.07
N GLU A 24 3.75 -14.82 -20.01
CA GLU A 24 3.63 -15.45 -18.70
C GLU A 24 2.89 -14.50 -17.74
N LEU A 25 2.19 -15.05 -16.77
CA LEU A 25 1.57 -14.26 -15.70
C LEU A 25 2.55 -14.12 -14.51
N PRO A 26 2.50 -13.01 -13.78
CA PRO A 26 1.59 -11.87 -13.91
C PRO A 26 1.93 -10.99 -15.12
N HIS A 27 0.91 -10.43 -15.77
CA HIS A 27 1.07 -9.61 -16.97
C HIS A 27 0.12 -8.42 -17.01
N THR A 28 0.62 -7.27 -17.46
CA THR A 28 -0.17 -6.09 -17.85
C THR A 28 0.28 -5.60 -19.23
N TRP A 29 -0.67 -5.23 -20.09
CA TRP A 29 -0.33 -4.63 -21.37
C TRP A 29 0.11 -3.16 -21.27
N ASN A 30 -0.20 -2.50 -20.11
CA ASN A 30 0.18 -1.10 -19.89
C ASN A 30 1.54 -0.94 -19.18
N ALA A 31 2.40 -1.95 -19.17
CA ALA A 31 3.71 -1.87 -18.52
C ALA A 31 4.66 -0.82 -19.13
N LYS A 32 4.39 -0.37 -20.36
CA LYS A 32 5.18 0.64 -21.07
C LYS A 32 4.37 1.89 -21.35
N ASP A 33 3.30 1.79 -22.13
CA ASP A 33 2.43 2.91 -22.52
C ASP A 33 1.73 3.59 -21.34
N GLY A 34 1.56 2.92 -20.21
CA GLY A 34 1.03 3.49 -18.98
C GLY A 34 2.07 4.20 -18.10
N GLN A 35 3.31 4.33 -18.56
CA GLN A 35 4.44 4.87 -17.79
C GLN A 35 5.26 5.92 -18.56
N ASP A 36 4.93 6.24 -19.80
CA ASP A 36 5.72 7.13 -20.67
C ASP A 36 5.10 8.52 -20.89
N GLY A 37 3.93 8.75 -20.32
CA GLY A 37 3.20 10.01 -20.37
C GLY A 37 2.39 10.17 -21.68
N GLY A 38 1.59 11.22 -21.71
CA GLY A 38 0.77 11.51 -22.87
C GLY A 38 -0.72 11.36 -22.62
N ASN A 39 -1.10 10.62 -21.57
CA ASN A 39 -2.49 10.27 -21.29
C ASN A 39 -3.17 9.51 -22.44
N ASP A 40 -2.42 8.63 -23.07
CA ASP A 40 -2.83 7.92 -24.29
C ASP A 40 -2.66 6.40 -24.20
N TYR A 41 -2.34 5.86 -23.01
CA TYR A 41 -2.26 4.43 -22.78
C TYR A 41 -3.59 3.74 -23.10
N TRP A 42 -3.48 2.54 -23.64
CA TRP A 42 -4.66 1.80 -24.08
C TRP A 42 -5.56 1.40 -22.93
N ARG A 43 -6.82 1.85 -22.98
CA ARG A 43 -7.92 1.42 -22.13
C ARG A 43 -9.01 0.78 -23.01
N GLY A 44 -9.27 -0.50 -22.80
CA GLY A 44 -10.22 -1.28 -23.58
C GLY A 44 -10.12 -2.76 -23.28
N THR A 45 -10.77 -3.57 -24.10
CA THR A 45 -10.79 -5.03 -23.92
C THR A 45 -9.60 -5.69 -24.62
N CYS A 46 -8.88 -6.56 -23.90
CA CYS A 46 -7.87 -7.48 -24.41
C CYS A 46 -8.21 -8.91 -24.02
N THR A 47 -7.68 -9.89 -24.74
CA THR A 47 -7.99 -11.30 -24.52
C THR A 47 -6.77 -12.08 -24.12
N TYR A 48 -6.89 -12.87 -23.06
CA TYR A 48 -5.94 -13.89 -22.63
C TYR A 48 -6.53 -15.26 -22.88
N SER A 49 -5.77 -16.21 -23.43
CA SER A 49 -6.22 -17.60 -23.53
C SER A 49 -5.08 -18.59 -23.29
N THR A 50 -5.40 -19.69 -22.63
CA THR A 50 -4.47 -20.82 -22.45
C THR A 50 -5.23 -22.13 -22.55
N THR A 51 -4.50 -23.24 -22.69
CA THR A 51 -5.05 -24.59 -22.66
C THR A 51 -4.45 -25.36 -21.50
N PHE A 52 -5.26 -26.16 -20.85
CA PHE A 52 -4.82 -27.03 -19.76
C PHE A 52 -5.56 -28.37 -19.76
N ALA A 53 -4.86 -29.45 -19.34
CA ALA A 53 -5.50 -30.73 -19.08
C ALA A 53 -6.31 -30.68 -17.77
N ALA A 54 -7.47 -31.33 -17.74
CA ALA A 54 -8.21 -31.46 -16.50
C ALA A 54 -7.32 -32.09 -15.41
N PRO A 55 -7.35 -31.54 -14.18
CA PRO A 55 -6.66 -32.19 -13.08
C PRO A 55 -7.26 -33.57 -12.80
N ALA A 56 -6.49 -34.50 -12.26
CA ALA A 56 -7.03 -35.77 -11.79
C ALA A 56 -7.90 -35.50 -10.56
N PHE A 57 -9.19 -35.82 -10.66
CA PHE A 57 -10.15 -35.74 -9.53
C PHE A 57 -11.24 -36.78 -9.68
N ASP A 58 -11.80 -37.23 -8.54
CA ASP A 58 -12.97 -38.10 -8.50
C ASP A 58 -14.23 -37.22 -8.43
N ALA A 59 -14.95 -37.12 -9.53
CA ALA A 59 -16.18 -36.33 -9.61
C ALA A 59 -17.30 -36.76 -8.62
N ALA A 60 -17.24 -37.95 -8.05
CA ALA A 60 -18.20 -38.39 -7.04
C ALA A 60 -17.92 -37.76 -5.66
N SER A 61 -16.65 -37.49 -5.35
CA SER A 61 -16.19 -37.06 -4.03
C SER A 61 -15.43 -35.73 -4.01
N GLN A 62 -15.09 -35.20 -5.18
CA GLN A 62 -14.27 -33.98 -5.31
C GLN A 62 -14.87 -32.94 -6.27
N GLU A 63 -14.42 -31.72 -6.13
CA GLU A 63 -14.76 -30.56 -6.96
C GLU A 63 -13.52 -29.80 -7.42
N VAL A 64 -13.66 -29.09 -8.54
CA VAL A 64 -12.60 -28.28 -9.13
C VAL A 64 -13.06 -26.83 -9.23
N TRP A 65 -12.20 -25.93 -8.78
CA TRP A 65 -12.40 -24.48 -8.79
C TRP A 65 -11.26 -23.78 -9.54
N LEU A 66 -11.60 -22.72 -10.26
CA LEU A 66 -10.66 -21.74 -10.76
C LEU A 66 -10.59 -20.58 -9.78
N GLN A 67 -9.38 -20.14 -9.41
CA GLN A 67 -9.12 -18.94 -8.61
C GLN A 67 -8.34 -17.92 -9.42
N PHE A 68 -8.77 -16.67 -9.34
CA PHE A 68 -8.14 -15.48 -9.93
C PHE A 68 -7.82 -14.51 -8.79
N GLU A 69 -6.57 -14.12 -8.60
CA GLU A 69 -6.17 -13.25 -7.49
C GLU A 69 -6.19 -11.76 -7.83
N GLY A 70 -6.21 -11.41 -9.12
CA GLY A 70 -6.35 -10.04 -9.58
C GLY A 70 -6.39 -9.91 -11.10
N VAL A 71 -7.50 -9.40 -11.61
CA VAL A 71 -7.74 -9.15 -13.05
C VAL A 71 -8.37 -7.76 -13.21
N ASN A 72 -7.65 -6.81 -13.75
CA ASN A 72 -8.09 -5.41 -13.73
C ASN A 72 -8.58 -4.93 -15.11
N SER A 73 -9.76 -4.31 -15.16
CA SER A 73 -10.68 -3.95 -14.06
C SER A 73 -11.94 -4.81 -14.07
N SER A 74 -12.36 -5.34 -15.19
CA SER A 74 -13.45 -6.30 -15.37
C SER A 74 -12.91 -7.55 -16.04
N ALA A 75 -13.35 -8.72 -15.57
CA ALA A 75 -13.00 -10.02 -16.12
C ALA A 75 -14.24 -10.76 -16.57
N LYS A 76 -14.29 -11.17 -17.85
CA LYS A 76 -15.26 -12.15 -18.34
C LYS A 76 -14.53 -13.45 -18.63
N VAL A 77 -14.85 -14.50 -17.88
CA VAL A 77 -14.18 -15.79 -17.95
C VAL A 77 -14.99 -16.78 -18.76
N LEU A 78 -14.35 -17.36 -19.78
CA LEU A 78 -14.94 -18.39 -20.62
C LEU A 78 -14.14 -19.69 -20.48
N LEU A 79 -14.84 -20.79 -20.23
CA LEU A 79 -14.27 -22.14 -20.25
C LEU A 79 -14.90 -22.93 -21.42
N ASN A 80 -14.08 -23.44 -22.32
CA ASN A 80 -14.53 -24.18 -23.52
C ASN A 80 -15.58 -23.40 -24.34
N GLY A 81 -15.38 -22.07 -24.44
CA GLY A 81 -16.25 -21.14 -25.18
C GLY A 81 -17.53 -20.74 -24.43
N ARG A 82 -17.79 -21.28 -23.24
CA ARG A 82 -18.94 -20.92 -22.41
C ARG A 82 -18.56 -19.87 -21.39
N ASN A 83 -19.31 -18.75 -21.31
CA ASN A 83 -19.15 -17.77 -20.23
C ASN A 83 -19.56 -18.41 -18.90
N ILE A 84 -18.64 -18.42 -17.93
CA ILE A 84 -18.82 -19.04 -16.60
C ILE A 84 -18.83 -18.03 -15.48
N CYS A 85 -18.25 -16.83 -15.68
CA CYS A 85 -18.18 -15.78 -14.66
C CYS A 85 -17.92 -14.42 -15.27
N THR A 86 -18.46 -13.38 -14.66
CA THR A 86 -18.02 -11.98 -14.83
C THR A 86 -17.74 -11.41 -13.46
N HIS A 87 -16.60 -10.73 -13.30
CA HIS A 87 -16.20 -10.08 -12.05
C HIS A 87 -15.75 -8.65 -12.30
N ASP A 88 -16.34 -7.71 -11.57
CA ASP A 88 -16.09 -6.26 -11.69
C ASP A 88 -15.41 -5.74 -10.43
N GLY A 89 -14.19 -5.21 -10.60
CA GLY A 89 -13.30 -4.79 -9.52
C GLY A 89 -11.98 -5.54 -9.62
N GLY A 90 -10.92 -4.84 -9.98
CA GLY A 90 -9.69 -5.46 -10.43
C GLY A 90 -8.74 -5.94 -9.35
N TYR A 91 -9.08 -5.79 -8.05
CA TYR A 91 -8.06 -5.84 -6.98
C TYR A 91 -8.27 -6.99 -5.98
N SER A 92 -9.35 -7.72 -6.09
CA SER A 92 -9.72 -8.80 -5.17
C SER A 92 -9.68 -10.18 -5.83
N THR A 93 -9.59 -11.21 -5.00
CA THR A 93 -9.67 -12.60 -5.41
C THR A 93 -11.12 -12.99 -5.70
N PHE A 94 -11.34 -13.71 -6.80
CA PHE A 94 -12.60 -14.37 -7.07
C PHE A 94 -12.41 -15.82 -7.51
N ARG A 95 -13.43 -16.65 -7.30
CA ARG A 95 -13.39 -18.09 -7.60
C ARG A 95 -14.63 -18.53 -8.37
N VAL A 96 -14.44 -19.54 -9.21
CA VAL A 96 -15.51 -20.12 -10.03
C VAL A 96 -15.46 -21.63 -9.94
N HIS A 97 -16.58 -22.25 -9.59
CA HIS A 97 -16.75 -23.71 -9.63
C HIS A 97 -16.83 -24.19 -11.08
N VAL A 98 -16.01 -25.19 -11.47
CA VAL A 98 -15.88 -25.63 -12.87
C VAL A 98 -15.99 -27.15 -13.07
N SER A 99 -16.22 -27.96 -12.05
CA SER A 99 -16.21 -29.43 -12.12
C SER A 99 -16.99 -30.00 -13.29
N ASP A 100 -18.24 -29.57 -13.45
CA ASP A 100 -19.15 -30.08 -14.48
C ASP A 100 -18.92 -29.52 -15.88
N LEU A 101 -17.95 -28.59 -15.99
CA LEU A 101 -17.62 -27.89 -17.24
C LEU A 101 -16.32 -28.38 -17.87
N LEU A 102 -15.56 -29.19 -17.14
CA LEU A 102 -14.26 -29.69 -17.58
C LEU A 102 -14.40 -30.78 -18.64
N ALA A 103 -13.64 -30.64 -19.71
CA ALA A 103 -13.30 -31.69 -20.66
C ALA A 103 -11.91 -32.27 -20.33
N LYS A 104 -11.44 -33.26 -21.07
CA LYS A 104 -10.08 -33.79 -20.91
C LYS A 104 -9.02 -32.70 -21.14
N ASP A 105 -9.20 -31.95 -22.21
CA ASP A 105 -8.37 -30.78 -22.56
C ASP A 105 -9.30 -29.56 -22.60
N ASN A 106 -8.92 -28.49 -21.93
CA ASN A 106 -9.74 -27.31 -21.72
C ASN A 106 -9.09 -26.06 -22.30
N GLN A 107 -9.90 -25.18 -22.87
CA GLN A 107 -9.52 -23.84 -23.24
C GLN A 107 -10.09 -22.85 -22.24
N LEU A 108 -9.22 -22.14 -21.55
CA LEU A 108 -9.59 -21.02 -20.68
C LEU A 108 -9.32 -19.71 -21.43
N THR A 109 -10.36 -18.87 -21.53
CA THR A 109 -10.26 -17.54 -22.12
C THR A 109 -10.74 -16.52 -21.11
N VAL A 110 -9.99 -15.43 -20.97
CA VAL A 110 -10.35 -14.30 -20.10
C VAL A 110 -10.34 -13.03 -20.95
N GLU A 111 -11.51 -12.46 -21.15
CA GLU A 111 -11.66 -11.11 -21.73
C GLU A 111 -11.51 -10.13 -20.58
N VAL A 112 -10.45 -9.32 -20.64
CA VAL A 112 -10.11 -8.33 -19.59
C VAL A 112 -10.35 -6.94 -20.14
N ASP A 113 -11.10 -6.12 -19.40
CA ASP A 113 -11.49 -4.78 -19.84
C ASP A 113 -11.15 -3.73 -18.77
N ASN A 114 -10.32 -2.74 -19.13
CA ASN A 114 -10.05 -1.55 -18.33
C ASN A 114 -10.59 -0.26 -18.98
N SER A 115 -11.58 -0.36 -19.87
CA SER A 115 -12.18 0.79 -20.54
C SER A 115 -12.87 1.75 -19.55
N ILE A 116 -12.99 3.01 -19.99
CA ILE A 116 -13.72 4.02 -19.22
C ILE A 116 -15.22 3.64 -19.17
N ASN A 117 -15.77 3.64 -17.96
CA ASN A 117 -17.18 3.35 -17.72
C ASN A 117 -17.69 4.18 -16.51
N ASP A 118 -18.96 4.02 -16.14
CA ASP A 118 -19.59 4.79 -15.07
C ASP A 118 -20.02 3.92 -13.86
N HIS A 119 -19.59 2.66 -13.79
CA HIS A 119 -20.07 1.70 -12.79
C HIS A 119 -18.98 0.86 -12.12
N ILE A 120 -17.71 0.93 -12.53
CA ILE A 120 -16.57 0.22 -11.91
C ILE A 120 -15.52 1.22 -11.47
N TYR A 121 -15.05 1.14 -10.24
CA TYR A 121 -13.97 1.96 -9.71
C TYR A 121 -12.59 1.30 -9.84
N PRO A 122 -11.53 2.11 -10.05
CA PRO A 122 -11.49 3.56 -10.20
C PRO A 122 -11.68 4.00 -11.66
N GLN A 123 -12.13 5.26 -11.88
CA GLN A 123 -12.23 5.83 -13.22
C GLN A 123 -11.41 7.10 -13.41
N LYS A 124 -11.10 7.79 -12.31
CA LYS A 124 -10.38 9.06 -12.33
C LYS A 124 -9.48 9.18 -11.10
N ALA A 125 -8.17 9.29 -11.30
CA ALA A 125 -7.18 9.48 -10.24
C ALA A 125 -5.81 9.86 -10.79
N ASP A 126 -4.86 10.20 -9.91
CA ASP A 126 -3.47 10.52 -10.26
C ASP A 126 -2.60 9.26 -10.25
N PHE A 127 -3.00 8.21 -10.97
CA PHE A 127 -2.20 7.01 -11.22
C PHE A 127 -2.71 6.24 -12.44
N THR A 128 -1.88 5.40 -13.04
CA THR A 128 -2.22 4.59 -14.21
C THR A 128 -3.13 3.41 -13.84
N PHE A 129 -4.22 3.22 -14.60
CA PHE A 129 -5.15 2.08 -14.43
C PHE A 129 -4.72 0.91 -15.30
N TYR A 130 -3.74 0.16 -14.84
CA TYR A 130 -3.17 -0.96 -15.57
C TYR A 130 -4.20 -2.05 -15.85
N GLY A 131 -4.34 -2.46 -17.12
CA GLY A 131 -5.17 -3.59 -17.50
C GLY A 131 -4.37 -4.89 -17.59
N GLY A 132 -4.97 -6.02 -17.21
CA GLY A 132 -4.32 -7.32 -17.35
C GLY A 132 -4.67 -8.32 -16.26
N ILE A 133 -4.12 -9.53 -16.40
CA ILE A 133 -4.09 -10.57 -15.36
C ILE A 133 -2.77 -10.41 -14.62
N TYR A 134 -2.79 -9.64 -13.55
CA TYR A 134 -1.57 -9.15 -12.91
C TYR A 134 -1.26 -9.81 -11.56
N ARG A 135 -2.00 -10.88 -11.21
CA ARG A 135 -1.76 -11.80 -10.09
C ARG A 135 -2.00 -13.23 -10.52
N ASP A 136 -1.83 -14.16 -9.61
CA ASP A 136 -1.86 -15.60 -9.90
C ASP A 136 -3.25 -16.09 -10.35
N ILE A 137 -3.25 -17.11 -11.24
CA ILE A 137 -4.40 -17.96 -11.53
C ILE A 137 -4.07 -19.37 -11.09
N SER A 138 -5.04 -20.03 -10.45
CA SER A 138 -4.86 -21.40 -9.95
C SER A 138 -6.08 -22.27 -10.21
N LEU A 139 -5.82 -23.59 -10.43
CA LEU A 139 -6.80 -24.66 -10.32
C LEU A 139 -6.71 -25.24 -8.91
N MET A 140 -7.87 -25.40 -8.27
CA MET A 140 -7.99 -26.01 -6.94
C MET A 140 -8.86 -27.26 -7.04
N VAL A 141 -8.36 -28.39 -6.54
CA VAL A 141 -9.17 -29.60 -6.35
C VAL A 141 -9.43 -29.76 -4.86
N VAL A 142 -10.69 -29.85 -4.49
CA VAL A 142 -11.14 -29.98 -3.11
C VAL A 142 -12.12 -31.15 -2.96
N SER A 143 -12.33 -31.66 -1.76
CA SER A 143 -13.44 -32.54 -1.47
C SER A 143 -14.79 -31.87 -1.71
N ARG A 144 -15.85 -32.58 -2.03
CA ARG A 144 -17.22 -32.02 -2.02
C ARG A 144 -17.63 -31.50 -0.65
N ASN A 145 -17.13 -32.11 0.41
CA ASN A 145 -17.19 -31.59 1.76
C ASN A 145 -15.91 -30.78 1.98
N HIS A 146 -15.99 -29.43 1.98
CA HIS A 146 -14.82 -28.56 2.11
C HIS A 146 -15.15 -27.28 2.89
N ILE A 147 -14.13 -26.61 3.37
CA ILE A 147 -14.24 -25.26 3.93
C ILE A 147 -14.50 -24.31 2.76
N ALA A 148 -15.56 -23.48 2.88
CA ALA A 148 -16.16 -22.75 1.78
C ALA A 148 -15.17 -21.92 0.96
N LEU A 149 -15.34 -21.93 -0.36
CA LEU A 149 -14.53 -21.20 -1.34
C LEU A 149 -15.29 -20.05 -2.01
N GLY A 150 -16.62 -20.11 -2.04
CA GLY A 150 -17.48 -19.17 -2.77
C GLY A 150 -17.77 -17.86 -2.03
N HIS A 151 -17.39 -17.70 -0.76
CA HIS A 151 -17.73 -16.53 0.04
C HIS A 151 -16.77 -15.36 -0.21
N PHE A 152 -17.10 -14.47 -1.12
CA PHE A 152 -16.32 -13.25 -1.47
C PHE A 152 -14.81 -13.48 -1.69
N GLY A 153 -14.39 -14.67 -2.10
CA GLY A 153 -12.99 -15.01 -2.33
C GLY A 153 -12.14 -15.20 -1.06
N ASP A 154 -12.73 -15.27 0.12
CA ASP A 154 -12.03 -15.48 1.39
C ASP A 154 -11.59 -16.93 1.62
N THR A 155 -11.04 -17.21 2.80
CA THR A 155 -10.55 -18.56 3.16
C THR A 155 -11.65 -19.47 3.72
N GLY A 156 -12.86 -18.98 3.93
CA GLY A 156 -13.95 -19.67 4.63
C GLY A 156 -13.76 -19.76 6.16
N VAL A 157 -12.72 -19.12 6.70
CA VAL A 157 -12.40 -19.09 8.13
C VAL A 157 -12.27 -17.64 8.61
N LYS A 158 -13.09 -17.28 9.61
CA LYS A 158 -13.06 -15.96 10.25
C LYS A 158 -12.61 -16.11 11.70
N ILE A 159 -11.53 -15.40 12.07
CA ILE A 159 -10.90 -15.48 13.39
C ILE A 159 -11.02 -14.14 14.10
N THR A 160 -11.72 -14.13 15.23
CA THR A 160 -11.98 -12.89 15.99
C THR A 160 -11.41 -13.02 17.41
N PRO A 161 -10.21 -12.45 17.66
CA PRO A 161 -9.64 -12.40 19.01
C PRO A 161 -10.31 -11.33 19.87
N ALA A 162 -10.56 -11.65 21.14
CA ALA A 162 -10.97 -10.73 22.18
C ALA A 162 -9.99 -10.84 23.37
N LEU A 163 -9.25 -9.78 23.64
CA LEU A 163 -8.28 -9.73 24.73
C LEU A 163 -8.84 -8.95 25.92
N LYS A 164 -8.78 -9.56 27.10
CA LYS A 164 -9.22 -8.94 28.35
C LYS A 164 -8.41 -9.49 29.51
N ASP A 165 -7.97 -8.61 30.41
CA ASP A 165 -7.30 -8.95 31.67
C ASP A 165 -6.10 -9.91 31.49
N GLY A 166 -5.31 -9.72 30.42
CA GLY A 166 -4.14 -10.53 30.10
C GLY A 166 -4.45 -11.91 29.50
N LYS A 167 -5.71 -12.18 29.15
CA LYS A 167 -6.18 -13.42 28.53
C LYS A 167 -6.72 -13.14 27.12
N ALA A 168 -6.80 -14.17 26.29
CA ALA A 168 -7.42 -14.11 24.98
C ALA A 168 -8.50 -15.18 24.83
N ASP A 169 -9.69 -14.74 24.44
CA ASP A 169 -10.74 -15.58 23.88
C ASP A 169 -10.76 -15.40 22.36
N ILE A 170 -10.68 -16.47 21.61
CA ILE A 170 -10.55 -16.43 20.16
C ILE A 170 -11.71 -17.23 19.56
N ARG A 171 -12.64 -16.53 18.90
CA ARG A 171 -13.73 -17.15 18.16
C ARG A 171 -13.26 -17.47 16.76
N VAL A 172 -13.48 -18.72 16.34
CA VAL A 172 -13.16 -19.21 14.99
C VAL A 172 -14.45 -19.68 14.33
N GLU A 173 -14.92 -18.91 13.36
CA GLU A 173 -16.11 -19.22 12.56
C GLU A 173 -15.66 -19.85 11.24
N THR A 174 -16.15 -21.04 10.92
CA THR A 174 -15.80 -21.79 9.71
C THR A 174 -17.04 -22.01 8.88
N LEU A 175 -17.02 -21.53 7.65
CA LEU A 175 -18.05 -21.83 6.67
C LEU A 175 -17.74 -23.17 6.02
N VAL A 176 -18.69 -24.10 6.04
CA VAL A 176 -18.53 -25.45 5.48
C VAL A 176 -19.52 -25.66 4.35
N GLU A 177 -19.05 -26.14 3.22
CA GLU A 177 -19.87 -26.65 2.14
C GLU A 177 -19.89 -28.18 2.24
N GLY A 178 -21.10 -28.76 2.23
CA GLY A 178 -21.32 -30.20 2.51
C GLY A 178 -21.40 -30.51 4.00
N GLU A 179 -20.93 -31.68 4.40
CA GLU A 179 -21.05 -32.23 5.77
C GLU A 179 -19.66 -32.61 6.32
N GLY A 180 -19.50 -32.48 7.64
CA GLY A 180 -18.29 -32.90 8.33
C GLY A 180 -18.13 -32.29 9.72
N ALA A 181 -17.18 -32.83 10.47
CA ALA A 181 -16.80 -32.34 11.78
C ALA A 181 -15.61 -31.35 11.64
N VAL A 182 -15.75 -30.16 12.20
CA VAL A 182 -14.69 -29.15 12.22
C VAL A 182 -13.89 -29.26 13.50
N SER A 183 -12.57 -29.30 13.38
CA SER A 183 -11.62 -29.16 14.49
C SER A 183 -10.69 -27.98 14.26
N VAL A 184 -10.35 -27.29 15.35
CA VAL A 184 -9.53 -26.09 15.34
C VAL A 184 -8.35 -26.26 16.29
N GLU A 185 -7.15 -26.00 15.82
CA GLU A 185 -5.93 -25.98 16.62
C GLU A 185 -5.26 -24.60 16.48
N LEU A 186 -4.83 -24.04 17.61
CA LEU A 186 -3.95 -22.88 17.62
C LEU A 186 -2.54 -23.35 17.98
N GLN A 187 -1.57 -23.03 17.12
CA GLN A 187 -0.18 -23.42 17.28
C GLN A 187 0.68 -22.17 17.54
N ASP A 188 1.66 -22.29 18.41
CA ASP A 188 2.67 -21.25 18.62
C ASP A 188 3.69 -21.21 17.46
N ALA A 189 4.64 -20.28 17.52
CA ALA A 189 5.68 -20.13 16.49
C ALA A 189 6.62 -21.36 16.35
N ALA A 190 6.65 -22.24 17.35
CA ALA A 190 7.41 -23.50 17.31
C ALA A 190 6.56 -24.67 16.77
N GLY A 191 5.29 -24.43 16.44
CA GLY A 191 4.35 -25.44 15.98
C GLY A 191 3.69 -26.25 17.10
N SER A 192 3.90 -25.88 18.37
CA SER A 192 3.26 -26.56 19.50
C SER A 192 1.83 -26.11 19.64
N ILE A 193 0.90 -27.07 19.86
CA ILE A 193 -0.50 -26.77 20.03
C ILE A 193 -0.74 -26.16 21.41
N VAL A 194 -1.23 -24.92 21.44
CA VAL A 194 -1.49 -24.14 22.68
C VAL A 194 -2.96 -24.09 23.03
N ALA A 195 -3.86 -24.34 22.08
CA ALA A 195 -5.30 -24.46 22.32
C ALA A 195 -5.95 -25.32 21.26
N ARG A 196 -7.08 -25.96 21.61
CA ARG A 196 -7.93 -26.77 20.71
C ARG A 196 -9.39 -26.53 20.99
N ALA A 197 -10.22 -26.66 19.94
CA ALA A 197 -11.66 -26.63 20.05
C ALA A 197 -12.28 -27.41 18.89
N GLU A 198 -13.56 -27.76 19.03
CA GLU A 198 -14.35 -28.48 18.02
C GLU A 198 -15.57 -27.65 17.62
N GLY A 199 -16.01 -27.82 16.37
CA GLY A 199 -17.20 -27.18 15.81
C GLY A 199 -16.90 -26.03 14.87
N ALA A 200 -17.89 -25.73 14.02
CA ALA A 200 -17.81 -24.68 13.02
C ALA A 200 -17.86 -23.24 13.63
N ASP A 201 -18.29 -23.12 14.87
CA ASP A 201 -18.21 -21.90 15.70
C ASP A 201 -17.45 -22.28 16.99
N ALA A 202 -16.14 -22.32 16.87
CA ALA A 202 -15.23 -22.79 17.92
C ALA A 202 -14.74 -21.63 18.79
N GLN A 203 -14.49 -21.92 20.09
CA GLN A 203 -13.92 -20.98 21.03
C GLN A 203 -12.60 -21.52 21.58
N LEU A 204 -11.52 -20.76 21.39
CA LEU A 204 -10.20 -21.06 21.93
C LEU A 204 -9.90 -20.09 23.07
N HIS A 205 -9.14 -20.54 24.07
CA HIS A 205 -8.76 -19.72 25.21
C HIS A 205 -7.26 -19.80 25.50
N LEU A 206 -6.64 -18.66 25.77
CA LEU A 206 -5.26 -18.55 26.23
C LEU A 206 -5.18 -17.68 27.49
N ASP A 207 -4.59 -18.22 28.57
CA ASP A 207 -4.40 -17.49 29.84
C ASP A 207 -3.31 -16.43 29.79
N ALA A 208 -2.28 -16.62 28.96
CA ALA A 208 -1.14 -15.71 28.81
C ALA A 208 -0.71 -15.65 27.33
N PRO A 209 -1.47 -14.95 26.48
CA PRO A 209 -1.16 -14.87 25.06
C PRO A 209 0.10 -14.05 24.80
N HIS A 210 0.94 -14.51 23.85
CA HIS A 210 1.98 -13.68 23.27
C HIS A 210 1.34 -12.72 22.26
N LEU A 211 1.55 -11.41 22.44
CA LEU A 211 0.86 -10.40 21.64
C LEU A 211 1.63 -10.06 20.37
N TRP A 212 0.90 -9.73 19.31
CA TRP A 212 1.45 -9.05 18.17
C TRP A 212 1.65 -7.56 18.54
N ASP A 213 2.91 -7.12 18.67
CA ASP A 213 3.29 -5.82 19.23
C ASP A 213 3.95 -4.90 18.20
N GLY A 214 3.43 -4.89 16.99
CA GLY A 214 3.95 -4.07 15.89
C GLY A 214 5.39 -4.47 15.51
N VAL A 215 6.18 -3.51 15.04
CA VAL A 215 7.54 -3.76 14.55
C VAL A 215 8.50 -4.29 15.64
N LYS A 216 8.13 -4.12 16.91
CA LYS A 216 8.96 -4.54 18.03
C LYS A 216 8.94 -6.05 18.25
N ASP A 217 7.75 -6.64 18.14
CA ASP A 217 7.53 -8.08 18.37
C ASP A 217 6.28 -8.54 17.60
N PRO A 218 6.39 -8.79 16.28
CA PRO A 218 5.27 -9.18 15.42
C PRO A 218 4.92 -10.67 15.57
N TYR A 219 4.63 -11.12 16.79
CA TYR A 219 4.39 -12.51 17.07
C TYR A 219 3.10 -13.03 16.43
N LEU A 220 3.21 -14.15 15.72
CA LEU A 220 2.09 -14.78 15.03
C LEU A 220 1.92 -16.24 15.48
N TYR A 221 0.69 -16.59 15.83
CA TYR A 221 0.22 -17.97 15.93
C TYR A 221 -0.19 -18.49 14.55
N THR A 222 -0.36 -19.81 14.44
CA THR A 222 -1.00 -20.46 13.30
C THR A 222 -2.28 -21.11 13.77
N CYS A 223 -3.42 -20.69 13.24
CA CYS A 223 -4.70 -21.36 13.41
C CYS A 223 -4.90 -22.38 12.29
N VAL A 224 -5.01 -23.64 12.64
CA VAL A 224 -5.24 -24.74 11.70
C VAL A 224 -6.67 -25.24 11.89
N VAL A 225 -7.48 -25.13 10.84
CA VAL A 225 -8.86 -25.59 10.80
C VAL A 225 -8.96 -26.79 9.88
N ARG A 226 -9.47 -27.92 10.40
CA ARG A 226 -9.65 -29.17 9.65
C ARG A 226 -11.10 -29.52 9.56
N LEU A 227 -11.52 -29.95 8.39
CA LEU A 227 -12.82 -30.60 8.17
C LEU A 227 -12.58 -32.09 7.99
N SER A 228 -13.26 -32.88 8.80
CA SER A 228 -13.23 -34.36 8.72
C SER A 228 -14.60 -34.91 8.31
N SER A 229 -14.60 -35.85 7.38
CA SER A 229 -15.77 -36.60 6.96
C SER A 229 -15.47 -38.08 7.14
N ASP A 230 -16.38 -38.85 7.77
CA ASP A 230 -16.22 -40.27 8.09
C ASP A 230 -14.89 -40.61 8.82
N GLY A 231 -14.45 -39.69 9.71
CA GLY A 231 -13.23 -39.87 10.49
C GLY A 231 -11.93 -39.57 9.74
N THR A 232 -12.01 -39.12 8.49
CA THR A 232 -10.86 -38.74 7.67
C THR A 232 -10.84 -37.23 7.43
N VAL A 233 -9.68 -36.56 7.59
CA VAL A 233 -9.50 -35.15 7.23
C VAL A 233 -9.60 -35.02 5.71
N VAL A 234 -10.62 -34.29 5.27
CA VAL A 234 -10.89 -34.05 3.85
C VAL A 234 -10.46 -32.67 3.38
N ASP A 235 -10.38 -31.66 4.30
CA ASP A 235 -9.93 -30.33 3.98
C ASP A 235 -9.21 -29.69 5.17
N GLU A 236 -8.27 -28.77 4.88
CA GLU A 236 -7.51 -28.03 5.88
C GLU A 236 -7.23 -26.60 5.39
N VAL A 237 -7.42 -25.64 6.29
CA VAL A 237 -7.02 -24.23 6.11
C VAL A 237 -6.14 -23.81 7.28
N SER A 238 -4.97 -23.26 6.96
CA SER A 238 -4.04 -22.69 7.94
C SER A 238 -3.96 -21.18 7.76
N THR A 239 -4.16 -20.43 8.85
CA THR A 239 -4.15 -18.96 8.85
C THR A 239 -3.24 -18.46 9.97
N ARG A 240 -2.37 -17.46 9.67
CA ARG A 240 -1.59 -16.78 10.70
C ARG A 240 -2.49 -15.84 11.51
N VAL A 241 -2.30 -15.78 12.81
CA VAL A 241 -3.12 -15.00 13.74
C VAL A 241 -2.23 -14.20 14.68
N GLY A 242 -2.37 -12.88 14.67
CA GLY A 242 -1.76 -12.01 15.67
C GLY A 242 -2.77 -11.53 16.71
N LEU A 243 -2.46 -11.70 17.97
CA LEU A 243 -3.31 -11.30 19.07
C LEU A 243 -2.93 -9.89 19.55
N ARG A 244 -3.83 -8.93 19.40
CA ARG A 244 -3.56 -7.54 19.76
C ARG A 244 -4.84 -6.78 20.12
N THR A 245 -4.69 -5.68 20.84
CA THR A 245 -5.70 -4.63 20.97
C THR A 245 -5.16 -3.33 20.43
N PHE A 246 -6.03 -2.48 19.94
CA PHE A 246 -5.67 -1.10 19.61
C PHE A 246 -6.83 -0.15 19.92
N SER A 247 -6.51 1.10 20.09
CA SER A 247 -7.48 2.18 20.21
C SER A 247 -6.91 3.48 19.68
N VAL A 248 -7.79 4.44 19.39
CA VAL A 248 -7.41 5.77 18.97
C VAL A 248 -8.10 6.79 19.86
N ASP A 249 -7.31 7.71 20.39
CA ASP A 249 -7.78 8.84 21.19
C ASP A 249 -7.44 10.15 20.48
N SER A 250 -8.40 11.08 20.39
CA SER A 250 -8.23 12.35 19.68
C SER A 250 -7.18 13.29 20.28
N ARG A 251 -6.77 13.08 21.53
CA ARG A 251 -5.78 13.90 22.25
C ARG A 251 -4.43 13.23 22.43
N ASN A 252 -4.39 11.89 22.33
CA ASN A 252 -3.21 11.09 22.65
C ASN A 252 -2.75 10.20 21.47
N GLY A 253 -3.49 10.19 20.36
CA GLY A 253 -3.14 9.44 19.17
C GLY A 253 -3.50 7.96 19.24
N PHE A 254 -2.67 7.12 18.64
CA PHE A 254 -2.88 5.67 18.51
C PHE A 254 -2.22 4.89 19.65
N PHE A 255 -2.90 3.86 20.12
CA PHE A 255 -2.43 2.93 21.15
C PHE A 255 -2.43 1.49 20.61
N LEU A 256 -1.36 0.76 20.85
CA LEU A 256 -1.24 -0.66 20.59
C LEU A 256 -1.04 -1.39 21.93
N ASN A 257 -1.85 -2.41 22.18
CA ASN A 257 -1.80 -3.21 23.41
C ASN A 257 -1.81 -2.35 24.69
N GLY A 258 -2.65 -1.30 24.69
CA GLY A 258 -2.82 -0.38 25.83
C GLY A 258 -1.69 0.63 26.01
N ARG A 259 -0.68 0.67 25.13
CA ARG A 259 0.46 1.60 25.21
C ARG A 259 0.43 2.60 24.05
N PRO A 260 0.86 3.87 24.27
CA PRO A 260 1.05 4.81 23.16
C PRO A 260 1.97 4.24 22.09
N TYR A 261 1.52 4.28 20.83
CA TYR A 261 2.27 3.77 19.68
C TYR A 261 2.12 4.77 18.52
N SER A 262 3.07 5.68 18.40
CA SER A 262 3.01 6.71 17.35
C SER A 262 3.12 6.08 15.96
N LEU A 263 2.07 6.20 15.17
CA LEU A 263 2.06 5.69 13.78
C LEU A 263 2.69 6.71 12.84
N HIS A 264 3.83 6.34 12.28
CA HIS A 264 4.57 7.11 11.28
C HIS A 264 4.99 6.20 10.14
N GLY A 265 4.69 6.60 8.93
CA GLY A 265 4.97 5.71 7.80
C GLY A 265 4.70 6.33 6.44
N VAL A 266 4.40 5.48 5.49
CA VAL A 266 4.34 5.80 4.08
C VAL A 266 3.07 5.27 3.44
N SER A 267 2.68 5.88 2.32
CA SER A 267 1.75 5.28 1.37
C SER A 267 2.51 4.49 0.32
N ARG A 268 1.88 3.46 -0.25
CA ARG A 268 2.45 2.63 -1.31
C ARG A 268 1.42 2.39 -2.40
N HIS A 269 1.81 2.67 -3.67
CA HIS A 269 1.16 2.10 -4.84
C HIS A 269 1.76 0.73 -5.17
N GLN A 270 0.94 -0.17 -5.72
CA GLN A 270 1.38 -1.48 -6.20
C GLN A 270 1.74 -1.38 -7.69
N ASP A 271 2.82 -0.64 -7.99
CA ASP A 271 3.38 -0.58 -9.33
C ASP A 271 4.91 -0.46 -9.33
N ARG A 272 5.52 -0.76 -10.47
CA ARG A 272 6.98 -0.72 -10.64
C ARG A 272 7.35 -0.45 -12.10
N LYS A 273 8.52 0.19 -12.29
CA LYS A 273 9.04 0.52 -13.62
C LYS A 273 9.16 -0.72 -14.50
N GLY A 274 8.55 -0.66 -15.68
CA GLY A 274 8.65 -1.67 -16.74
C GLY A 274 7.77 -2.91 -16.56
N VAL A 275 7.09 -3.07 -15.40
CA VAL A 275 6.17 -4.18 -15.13
C VAL A 275 4.77 -3.71 -14.73
N GLY A 276 4.57 -2.40 -14.52
CA GLY A 276 3.31 -1.87 -14.03
C GLY A 276 2.90 -2.51 -12.71
N ASN A 277 1.65 -2.95 -12.60
CA ASN A 277 1.13 -3.63 -11.43
C ASN A 277 1.40 -5.15 -11.37
N ALA A 278 2.03 -5.72 -12.41
CA ALA A 278 2.41 -7.13 -12.48
C ALA A 278 3.66 -7.44 -11.64
N ILE A 279 3.55 -7.25 -10.33
CA ILE A 279 4.65 -7.32 -9.36
C ILE A 279 4.81 -8.74 -8.85
N THR A 280 6.06 -9.24 -8.82
CA THR A 280 6.41 -10.55 -8.27
C THR A 280 6.58 -10.51 -6.75
N ARG A 281 6.66 -11.70 -6.11
CA ARG A 281 6.90 -11.80 -4.66
C ARG A 281 8.23 -11.17 -4.25
N GLU A 282 9.29 -11.38 -5.04
CA GLU A 282 10.62 -10.82 -4.80
C GLU A 282 10.60 -9.28 -4.85
N MET A 283 9.76 -8.71 -5.72
CA MET A 283 9.57 -7.26 -5.80
C MET A 283 8.80 -6.73 -4.58
N HIS A 284 7.84 -7.47 -4.07
CA HIS A 284 7.17 -7.14 -2.79
C HIS A 284 8.15 -7.21 -1.61
N ASP A 285 9.02 -8.23 -1.56
CA ASP A 285 10.05 -8.35 -0.53
C ASP A 285 11.02 -7.18 -0.55
N GLU A 286 11.45 -6.73 -1.74
CA GLU A 286 12.32 -5.55 -1.91
C GLU A 286 11.64 -4.28 -1.42
N ASP A 287 10.37 -4.05 -1.78
CA ASP A 287 9.59 -2.90 -1.31
C ASP A 287 9.48 -2.89 0.22
N MET A 288 9.17 -4.05 0.84
CA MET A 288 9.07 -4.19 2.29
C MET A 288 10.43 -3.97 2.97
N ALA A 289 11.51 -4.46 2.40
CA ALA A 289 12.86 -4.25 2.92
C ALA A 289 13.23 -2.76 2.97
N LEU A 290 12.90 -1.99 1.92
CA LEU A 290 13.12 -0.55 1.87
C LEU A 290 12.25 0.22 2.90
N ILE A 291 11.00 -0.18 3.07
CA ILE A 291 10.09 0.41 4.07
C ILE A 291 10.60 0.17 5.50
N ARG A 292 11.10 -1.03 5.77
CA ARG A 292 11.71 -1.38 7.07
C ARG A 292 13.03 -0.63 7.32
N GLU A 293 13.88 -0.52 6.30
CA GLU A 293 15.13 0.26 6.38
C GLU A 293 14.85 1.73 6.75
N LEU A 294 13.76 2.30 6.22
CA LEU A 294 13.32 3.64 6.55
C LEU A 294 12.94 3.81 8.04
N GLY A 295 12.55 2.73 8.72
CA GLY A 295 12.06 2.74 10.09
C GLY A 295 10.56 3.04 10.20
N ALA A 296 9.79 2.92 9.13
CA ALA A 296 8.34 3.06 9.17
C ALA A 296 7.69 1.94 10.01
N ASN A 297 6.58 2.25 10.68
CA ASN A 297 5.79 1.28 11.43
C ASN A 297 4.32 1.19 10.98
N THR A 298 3.95 1.98 9.97
CA THR A 298 2.62 1.93 9.36
C THR A 298 2.71 2.14 7.85
N ILE A 299 1.79 1.52 7.12
CA ILE A 299 1.67 1.65 5.67
C ILE A 299 0.20 1.88 5.31
N ARG A 300 -0.07 2.92 4.51
CA ARG A 300 -1.32 3.06 3.81
C ARG A 300 -1.20 2.37 2.45
N LEU A 301 -1.97 1.33 2.24
CA LEU A 301 -2.01 0.58 0.98
C LEU A 301 -2.96 1.28 0.01
N ALA A 302 -2.43 2.31 -0.63
CA ALA A 302 -3.19 3.20 -1.50
C ALA A 302 -3.30 2.62 -2.91
N HIS A 303 -4.40 2.80 -3.60
CA HIS A 303 -5.74 3.27 -3.18
C HIS A 303 -6.75 2.14 -3.31
N TYR A 304 -6.31 0.87 -3.23
CA TYR A 304 -7.03 -0.35 -3.56
C TYR A 304 -6.49 -1.55 -2.76
N GLN A 305 -7.20 -2.65 -2.79
CA GLN A 305 -6.70 -3.89 -2.18
C GLN A 305 -5.40 -4.35 -2.83
N HIS A 306 -4.34 -4.45 -2.05
CA HIS A 306 -3.03 -4.95 -2.49
C HIS A 306 -3.01 -6.48 -2.56
N ASP A 307 -1.89 -7.04 -3.04
CA ASP A 307 -1.65 -8.46 -3.07
C ASP A 307 -1.70 -9.07 -1.66
N GLN A 308 -2.30 -10.25 -1.51
CA GLN A 308 -2.41 -10.95 -0.22
C GLN A 308 -1.03 -11.20 0.40
N TYR A 309 -0.04 -11.50 -0.43
CA TYR A 309 1.33 -11.66 0.03
C TYR A 309 1.90 -10.42 0.70
N PHE A 310 1.50 -9.23 0.26
CA PHE A 310 1.98 -8.00 0.90
C PHE A 310 1.34 -7.74 2.27
N TYR A 311 0.08 -8.14 2.48
CA TYR A 311 -0.54 -8.15 3.82
C TYR A 311 0.16 -9.16 4.73
N ASP A 312 0.51 -10.35 4.20
CA ASP A 312 1.30 -11.35 4.94
C ASP A 312 2.65 -10.78 5.41
N LEU A 313 3.34 -10.01 4.56
CA LEU A 313 4.57 -9.33 4.92
C LEU A 313 4.33 -8.26 5.99
N CYS A 314 3.23 -7.51 5.91
CA CYS A 314 2.86 -6.53 6.94
C CYS A 314 2.63 -7.20 8.30
N ASP A 315 1.93 -8.33 8.34
CA ASP A 315 1.74 -9.12 9.57
C ASP A 315 3.08 -9.59 10.14
N GLN A 316 3.92 -10.16 9.28
CA GLN A 316 5.21 -10.76 9.65
C GLN A 316 6.20 -9.73 10.19
N TYR A 317 6.16 -8.51 9.65
CA TYR A 317 7.10 -7.45 10.04
C TYR A 317 6.48 -6.40 10.98
N GLY A 318 5.24 -6.60 11.40
CA GLY A 318 4.60 -5.76 12.42
C GLY A 318 4.15 -4.38 11.92
N MET A 319 3.96 -4.23 10.60
CA MET A 319 3.47 -2.98 10.01
C MET A 319 1.99 -2.78 10.28
N VAL A 320 1.60 -1.66 10.86
CA VAL A 320 0.19 -1.30 11.02
C VAL A 320 -0.35 -0.82 9.67
N VAL A 321 -1.50 -1.32 9.24
CA VAL A 321 -2.03 -1.10 7.89
C VAL A 321 -3.37 -0.35 7.91
N TRP A 322 -3.45 0.63 7.00
CA TRP A 322 -4.68 1.19 6.49
C TRP A 322 -4.95 0.55 5.12
N ALA A 323 -6.02 -0.25 4.99
CA ALA A 323 -6.48 -0.86 3.76
C ALA A 323 -7.73 -0.13 3.23
N GLU A 324 -7.83 0.09 1.91
CA GLU A 324 -8.90 0.88 1.31
C GLU A 324 -9.41 0.32 -0.01
N ILE A 325 -10.61 0.72 -0.39
CA ILE A 325 -11.21 0.47 -1.72
C ILE A 325 -10.92 1.64 -2.67
N PRO A 326 -10.91 1.42 -4.00
CA PRO A 326 -10.57 2.44 -4.99
C PRO A 326 -11.72 3.44 -5.27
N TYR A 327 -12.54 3.76 -4.28
CA TYR A 327 -13.56 4.80 -4.35
C TYR A 327 -12.91 6.18 -4.24
N ILE A 328 -12.51 6.72 -5.40
CA ILE A 328 -11.58 7.85 -5.48
C ILE A 328 -12.08 8.95 -6.43
N SER A 329 -11.80 10.20 -6.07
CA SER A 329 -11.92 11.45 -6.84
C SER A 329 -13.34 11.84 -7.27
N GLU A 330 -14.19 10.90 -7.64
CA GLU A 330 -15.50 11.13 -8.21
C GLU A 330 -16.51 10.09 -7.73
N HIS A 331 -17.68 10.55 -7.29
CA HIS A 331 -18.80 9.65 -7.06
C HIS A 331 -19.59 9.43 -8.37
N LEU A 332 -19.75 8.15 -8.72
CA LEU A 332 -20.51 7.67 -9.86
C LEU A 332 -21.77 6.99 -9.30
N PRO A 333 -22.99 7.55 -9.52
CA PRO A 333 -24.22 6.94 -8.99
C PRO A 333 -24.41 5.48 -9.44
N ASN A 334 -24.05 5.14 -10.68
CA ASN A 334 -24.11 3.77 -11.19
C ASN A 334 -23.02 2.85 -10.61
N GLY A 335 -21.95 3.41 -10.04
CA GLY A 335 -20.84 2.68 -9.42
C GLY A 335 -21.04 2.32 -7.95
N ARG A 336 -22.15 2.73 -7.34
CA ARG A 336 -22.43 2.50 -5.91
C ARG A 336 -22.40 1.01 -5.54
N ALA A 337 -23.04 0.15 -6.33
CA ALA A 337 -23.04 -1.29 -6.12
C ALA A 337 -21.61 -1.90 -6.17
N ASN A 338 -20.74 -1.34 -7.02
CA ASN A 338 -19.36 -1.78 -7.13
C ASN A 338 -18.54 -1.38 -5.89
N THR A 339 -18.76 -0.19 -5.29
CA THR A 339 -18.10 0.18 -4.04
C THR A 339 -18.46 -0.77 -2.89
N ILE A 340 -19.73 -1.16 -2.80
CA ILE A 340 -20.22 -2.12 -1.81
C ILE A 340 -19.62 -3.52 -2.01
N SER A 341 -19.55 -3.99 -3.27
CA SER A 341 -18.94 -5.30 -3.61
C SER A 341 -17.46 -5.32 -3.23
N GLN A 342 -16.70 -4.31 -3.68
CA GLN A 342 -15.26 -4.22 -3.39
C GLN A 342 -14.99 -4.10 -1.88
N MET A 343 -15.83 -3.41 -1.11
CA MET A 343 -15.67 -3.33 0.34
C MET A 343 -15.94 -4.67 1.02
N LYS A 344 -16.95 -5.43 0.58
CA LYS A 344 -17.20 -6.78 1.10
C LYS A 344 -16.03 -7.72 0.83
N GLU A 345 -15.50 -7.70 -0.39
CA GLU A 345 -14.34 -8.50 -0.78
C GLU A 345 -13.11 -8.12 0.03
N LEU A 346 -12.83 -6.80 0.16
CA LEU A 346 -11.70 -6.31 0.95
C LEU A 346 -11.77 -6.80 2.40
N ILE A 347 -12.93 -6.66 3.06
CA ILE A 347 -13.10 -7.07 4.46
C ILE A 347 -13.01 -8.60 4.59
N CYS A 348 -13.75 -9.36 3.80
CA CYS A 348 -13.77 -10.82 3.91
C CYS A 348 -12.39 -11.43 3.69
N GLN A 349 -11.70 -11.01 2.64
CA GLN A 349 -10.40 -11.56 2.27
C GLN A 349 -9.28 -11.17 3.25
N ASN A 350 -9.43 -10.04 3.97
CA ASN A 350 -8.37 -9.50 4.82
C ASN A 350 -8.74 -9.47 6.32
N TYR A 351 -9.87 -10.04 6.72
CA TYR A 351 -10.36 -10.00 8.11
C TYR A 351 -9.34 -10.54 9.11
N ASN A 352 -8.62 -11.60 8.77
CA ASN A 352 -7.72 -12.30 9.67
C ASN A 352 -6.34 -11.64 9.85
N HIS A 353 -6.01 -10.60 9.04
CA HIS A 353 -4.72 -9.91 9.15
C HIS A 353 -4.66 -9.00 10.40
N PRO A 354 -3.78 -9.28 11.38
CA PRO A 354 -3.63 -8.45 12.57
C PRO A 354 -3.09 -7.06 12.27
N CYS A 355 -2.36 -6.88 11.18
CA CYS A 355 -1.78 -5.60 10.77
C CYS A 355 -2.85 -4.53 10.48
N ILE A 356 -4.02 -4.90 9.97
CA ILE A 356 -5.07 -3.94 9.58
C ILE A 356 -5.78 -3.40 10.81
N VAL A 357 -5.87 -2.07 10.92
CA VAL A 357 -6.55 -1.36 12.01
C VAL A 357 -7.73 -0.52 11.54
N CYS A 358 -7.78 -0.17 10.25
CA CYS A 358 -8.91 0.57 9.69
C CYS A 358 -9.20 0.22 8.23
N TRP A 359 -10.48 0.37 7.88
CA TRP A 359 -10.99 0.26 6.52
C TRP A 359 -11.20 1.66 5.93
N GLY A 360 -10.51 1.96 4.82
CA GLY A 360 -10.63 3.21 4.10
C GLY A 360 -11.81 3.18 3.14
N VAL A 361 -12.79 4.06 3.34
CA VAL A 361 -14.02 4.07 2.54
C VAL A 361 -13.89 4.90 1.27
N SER A 362 -12.99 5.90 1.22
CA SER A 362 -12.76 6.70 0.01
C SER A 362 -11.49 7.53 0.08
N ASN A 363 -11.05 8.03 -1.10
CA ASN A 363 -9.98 9.00 -1.24
C ASN A 363 -10.43 10.20 -2.10
N GLU A 364 -10.28 11.43 -1.58
CA GLU A 364 -10.50 12.70 -2.30
C GLU A 364 -11.79 12.80 -3.11
N ILE A 365 -12.81 12.10 -2.71
CA ILE A 365 -14.06 11.88 -3.45
C ILE A 365 -14.80 13.17 -3.84
N THR A 366 -14.50 14.28 -3.19
CA THR A 366 -15.15 15.57 -3.44
C THR A 366 -14.55 16.35 -4.60
N ILE A 367 -13.45 15.90 -5.24
CA ILE A 367 -12.78 16.63 -6.33
C ILE A 367 -13.70 16.85 -7.52
N SER A 368 -14.34 15.78 -8.01
CA SER A 368 -15.16 15.82 -9.25
C SER A 368 -16.61 15.41 -9.06
N THR A 369 -17.03 15.10 -7.83
CA THR A 369 -18.38 14.63 -7.51
C THR A 369 -19.45 15.68 -7.84
N LYS A 370 -20.43 15.29 -8.64
CA LYS A 370 -21.58 16.10 -9.01
C LYS A 370 -22.73 15.90 -8.04
N ASP A 371 -23.13 14.65 -7.79
CA ASP A 371 -24.19 14.31 -6.83
C ASP A 371 -23.62 14.14 -5.42
N LYS A 372 -23.60 15.25 -4.67
CA LYS A 372 -23.09 15.26 -3.30
C LYS A 372 -23.99 14.55 -2.30
N ALA A 373 -25.30 14.51 -2.56
CA ALA A 373 -26.23 13.86 -1.65
C ALA A 373 -26.07 12.34 -1.71
N ASP A 374 -26.07 11.76 -2.92
CA ASP A 374 -25.86 10.33 -3.14
C ASP A 374 -24.46 9.89 -2.69
N MET A 375 -23.43 10.74 -2.91
CA MET A 375 -22.09 10.51 -2.37
C MET A 375 -22.08 10.36 -0.84
N LEU A 376 -22.75 11.28 -0.11
CA LEU A 376 -22.82 11.21 1.35
C LEU A 376 -23.59 9.99 1.84
N ASP A 377 -24.64 9.60 1.14
CA ASP A 377 -25.42 8.40 1.46
C ASP A 377 -24.61 7.14 1.22
N ASN A 378 -23.85 7.08 0.12
CA ASN A 378 -22.93 5.96 -0.12
C ASN A 378 -21.83 5.85 0.95
N HIS A 379 -21.30 6.98 1.43
CA HIS A 379 -20.31 6.95 2.54
C HIS A 379 -20.91 6.42 3.84
N ARG A 380 -22.16 6.81 4.18
CA ARG A 380 -22.85 6.26 5.36
C ARG A 380 -23.09 4.76 5.20
N GLU A 381 -23.56 4.33 4.02
CA GLU A 381 -23.76 2.91 3.73
C GLU A 381 -22.48 2.11 3.83
N LEU A 382 -21.35 2.60 3.29
CA LEU A 382 -20.04 1.95 3.40
C LEU A 382 -19.55 1.91 4.85
N ASN A 383 -19.70 2.99 5.61
CA ASN A 383 -19.35 3.03 7.02
C ASN A 383 -20.14 2.00 7.83
N ASP A 384 -21.46 1.96 7.66
CA ASP A 384 -22.34 1.02 8.35
C ASP A 384 -22.04 -0.43 7.93
N LEU A 385 -21.73 -0.67 6.65
CA LEU A 385 -21.31 -1.96 6.14
C LEU A 385 -20.03 -2.46 6.80
N CYS A 386 -19.01 -1.58 6.91
CA CYS A 386 -17.76 -1.93 7.59
C CYS A 386 -18.02 -2.39 9.03
N HIS A 387 -18.76 -1.61 9.81
CA HIS A 387 -19.07 -1.96 11.21
C HIS A 387 -19.95 -3.21 11.35
N LYS A 388 -20.84 -3.45 10.40
CA LYS A 388 -21.67 -4.67 10.37
C LYS A 388 -20.84 -5.91 10.09
N MET A 389 -19.86 -5.83 9.20
CA MET A 389 -19.01 -6.96 8.81
C MET A 389 -17.84 -7.19 9.76
N ASP A 390 -17.31 -6.10 10.32
CA ASP A 390 -16.17 -6.09 11.21
C ASP A 390 -16.31 -5.03 12.32
N SER A 391 -16.74 -5.46 13.49
CA SER A 391 -16.85 -4.61 14.67
C SER A 391 -15.52 -4.39 15.42
N THR A 392 -14.41 -4.96 14.94
CA THR A 392 -13.10 -4.90 15.60
C THR A 392 -12.17 -3.83 15.06
N ARG A 393 -12.49 -3.27 13.89
CA ARG A 393 -11.68 -2.24 13.21
C ARG A 393 -12.45 -0.96 13.03
N LEU A 394 -11.69 0.13 12.91
CA LEU A 394 -12.22 1.46 12.69
C LEU A 394 -12.41 1.75 11.19
N THR A 395 -13.17 2.78 10.87
CA THR A 395 -13.31 3.31 9.52
C THR A 395 -12.59 4.64 9.39
N THR A 396 -12.10 4.93 8.18
CA THR A 396 -11.44 6.20 7.85
C THR A 396 -11.69 6.59 6.40
N LEU A 397 -11.33 7.82 6.04
CA LEU A 397 -11.25 8.30 4.67
C LEU A 397 -10.12 9.31 4.52
N ALA A 398 -9.63 9.49 3.30
CA ALA A 398 -8.68 10.53 2.95
C ALA A 398 -9.42 11.71 2.33
N CYS A 399 -9.52 12.82 3.06
CA CYS A 399 -10.20 14.03 2.62
C CYS A 399 -9.33 14.85 1.68
N TYR A 400 -9.92 15.33 0.58
CA TYR A 400 -9.31 16.32 -0.26
C TYR A 400 -9.17 17.67 0.47
N ALA A 401 -8.00 18.29 0.39
CA ALA A 401 -7.70 19.53 1.11
C ALA A 401 -8.76 20.63 0.92
N MET A 402 -9.24 20.81 -0.32
CA MET A 402 -10.16 21.88 -0.68
C MET A 402 -11.63 21.61 -0.31
N CYS A 403 -11.97 20.42 0.18
CA CYS A 403 -13.34 20.18 0.64
C CYS A 403 -13.66 20.96 1.93
N GLY A 404 -12.61 21.30 2.70
CA GLY A 404 -12.68 22.07 3.93
C GLY A 404 -13.14 21.27 5.15
N PRO A 405 -12.77 21.70 6.36
CA PRO A 405 -12.98 20.96 7.61
C PRO A 405 -14.45 20.84 8.02
N PHE A 406 -15.33 21.66 7.45
CA PHE A 406 -16.78 21.68 7.73
C PHE A 406 -17.59 20.79 6.78
N ASN A 407 -16.95 20.13 5.79
CA ASN A 407 -17.65 19.27 4.86
C ASN A 407 -18.21 18.04 5.58
N PRO A 408 -19.50 17.70 5.41
CA PRO A 408 -20.12 16.55 6.08
C PRO A 408 -19.38 15.23 5.87
N VAL A 409 -18.71 15.03 4.72
CA VAL A 409 -17.99 13.80 4.42
C VAL A 409 -16.87 13.52 5.44
N ALA A 410 -16.20 14.56 5.95
CA ALA A 410 -15.14 14.44 6.93
C ALA A 410 -15.62 13.96 8.33
N HIS A 411 -16.93 13.83 8.53
CA HIS A 411 -17.54 13.52 9.83
C HIS A 411 -18.36 12.22 9.85
N ILE A 412 -18.23 11.37 8.81
CA ILE A 412 -19.00 10.11 8.71
C ILE A 412 -18.23 8.96 9.38
N THR A 413 -16.96 8.80 9.10
CA THR A 413 -16.13 7.69 9.60
C THR A 413 -15.64 7.92 11.03
N ASP A 414 -15.13 6.88 11.70
CA ASP A 414 -14.57 6.98 13.06
C ASP A 414 -13.37 7.92 13.13
N LEU A 415 -12.45 7.77 12.18
CA LEU A 415 -11.25 8.57 12.03
C LEU A 415 -11.39 9.48 10.81
N VAL A 416 -10.67 10.60 10.80
CA VAL A 416 -10.55 11.45 9.62
C VAL A 416 -9.08 11.68 9.29
N SER A 417 -8.75 11.64 8.01
CA SER A 417 -7.40 11.92 7.53
C SER A 417 -7.45 12.86 6.33
N TRP A 418 -6.38 13.61 6.13
CA TRP A 418 -6.34 14.66 5.14
C TRP A 418 -5.15 14.52 4.20
N ASN A 419 -5.40 14.73 2.92
CA ASN A 419 -4.38 14.92 1.90
C ASN A 419 -4.03 16.42 1.84
N LEU A 420 -2.94 16.81 2.50
CA LEU A 420 -2.54 18.21 2.62
C LEU A 420 -1.14 18.42 2.06
N TYR A 421 -1.07 19.25 1.02
CA TYR A 421 0.17 19.59 0.33
C TYR A 421 0.53 21.08 0.47
N LEU A 422 0.29 21.64 1.67
CA LEU A 422 0.62 23.03 1.99
C LEU A 422 2.14 23.18 2.03
N GLY A 423 2.65 24.11 1.23
CA GLY A 423 4.08 24.23 0.94
C GLY A 423 4.50 23.62 -0.40
N TRP A 424 3.63 22.81 -1.03
CA TRP A 424 3.86 22.31 -2.39
C TRP A 424 2.85 22.89 -3.39
N TYR A 425 1.57 22.46 -3.35
CA TYR A 425 0.54 23.05 -4.24
C TYR A 425 0.12 24.45 -3.78
N VAL A 426 -0.01 24.64 -2.48
CA VAL A 426 -0.33 25.95 -1.87
C VAL A 426 0.92 26.50 -1.18
N PRO A 427 1.31 27.80 -1.38
CA PRO A 427 2.46 28.35 -0.70
C PRO A 427 2.25 28.47 0.81
N GLY A 428 3.32 28.26 1.59
CA GLY A 428 3.33 28.42 3.04
C GLY A 428 3.36 27.11 3.82
N LEU A 429 4.58 26.61 4.11
CA LEU A 429 4.78 25.42 4.96
C LEU A 429 4.16 25.61 6.35
N PHE A 430 4.20 26.81 6.92
CA PHE A 430 3.67 27.14 8.25
C PHE A 430 2.16 26.92 8.37
N LEU A 431 1.44 26.92 7.24
CA LEU A 431 0.00 26.68 7.21
C LEU A 431 -0.36 25.27 7.70
N ASN A 432 0.56 24.30 7.63
CA ASN A 432 0.32 22.94 8.16
C ASN A 432 0.09 22.97 9.68
N ASN A 433 0.93 23.70 10.44
CA ASN A 433 0.73 23.88 11.89
C ASN A 433 -0.62 24.55 12.18
N LEU A 434 -0.89 25.68 11.51
CA LEU A 434 -2.13 26.43 11.74
C LEU A 434 -3.37 25.57 11.42
N TRP A 435 -3.31 24.76 10.36
CA TRP A 435 -4.42 23.93 9.97
C TRP A 435 -4.69 22.81 10.99
N MET A 436 -3.63 22.14 11.48
CA MET A 436 -3.75 21.10 12.52
C MET A 436 -4.31 21.67 13.81
N ASP A 437 -3.74 22.79 14.30
CA ASP A 437 -4.21 23.47 15.49
C ASP A 437 -5.66 23.92 15.35
N PHE A 438 -6.03 24.49 14.21
CA PHE A 438 -7.40 24.92 13.93
C PHE A 438 -8.38 23.76 13.94
N PHE A 439 -8.06 22.65 13.21
CA PHE A 439 -8.96 21.49 13.16
C PHE A 439 -9.14 20.87 14.55
N HIS A 440 -8.07 20.68 15.28
CA HIS A 440 -8.11 20.12 16.64
C HIS A 440 -8.88 21.02 17.64
N LEU A 441 -8.75 22.34 17.48
CA LEU A 441 -9.49 23.30 18.30
C LEU A 441 -11.01 23.25 18.03
N VAL A 442 -11.40 23.15 16.75
CA VAL A 442 -12.81 23.16 16.34
C VAL A 442 -13.48 21.80 16.58
N TYR A 443 -12.71 20.70 16.41
CA TYR A 443 -13.19 19.33 16.54
C TYR A 443 -12.34 18.50 17.49
N PRO A 444 -12.27 18.86 18.78
CA PRO A 444 -11.35 18.22 19.74
C PRO A 444 -11.63 16.75 19.99
N GLY A 445 -12.83 16.26 19.66
CA GLY A 445 -13.22 14.85 19.78
C GLY A 445 -12.97 14.02 18.49
N ARG A 446 -12.51 14.64 17.38
CA ARG A 446 -12.24 13.93 16.12
C ARG A 446 -10.76 13.52 16.05
N PRO A 447 -10.45 12.21 15.98
CA PRO A 447 -9.08 11.77 15.71
C PRO A 447 -8.66 12.20 14.30
N LEU A 448 -7.58 12.98 14.24
CA LEU A 448 -7.04 13.52 12.99
C LEU A 448 -5.77 12.78 12.58
N GLY A 449 -5.65 12.46 11.28
CA GLY A 449 -4.44 11.95 10.65
C GLY A 449 -4.07 12.70 9.37
N PHE A 450 -2.84 12.48 8.91
CA PHE A 450 -2.38 12.88 7.59
C PHE A 450 -2.26 11.63 6.71
N SER A 451 -3.19 11.51 5.75
CA SER A 451 -3.18 10.41 4.77
C SER A 451 -2.17 10.65 3.65
N GLU A 452 -1.94 11.92 3.32
CA GLU A 452 -0.95 12.28 2.30
C GLU A 452 -0.34 13.65 2.58
N TYR A 453 0.98 13.74 2.44
CA TYR A 453 1.76 14.96 2.38
C TYR A 453 3.08 14.69 1.66
N GLY A 454 3.57 15.65 0.87
CA GLY A 454 4.80 15.45 0.10
C GLY A 454 5.09 16.57 -0.88
N ALA A 455 6.27 16.55 -1.44
CA ALA A 455 6.74 17.43 -2.51
C ALA A 455 7.47 16.60 -3.56
N GLU A 456 7.41 17.03 -4.82
CA GLU A 456 8.19 16.40 -5.88
C GLU A 456 9.69 16.60 -5.63
N GLY A 457 10.48 15.56 -5.91
CA GLY A 457 11.93 15.62 -5.88
C GLY A 457 12.54 14.67 -6.90
N MET A 458 13.31 15.20 -7.84
CA MET A 458 14.01 14.42 -8.85
C MET A 458 15.51 14.39 -8.52
N PRO A 459 16.15 13.20 -8.50
CA PRO A 459 17.55 13.04 -8.10
C PRO A 459 18.58 13.76 -9.00
N ASN A 460 18.17 14.19 -10.19
CA ASN A 460 19.00 14.96 -11.14
C ASN A 460 18.75 16.46 -11.13
N LEU A 461 17.76 16.94 -10.37
CA LEU A 461 17.47 18.39 -10.28
C LEU A 461 17.95 18.94 -8.95
N HIS A 462 18.72 20.06 -9.03
CA HIS A 462 19.42 20.59 -7.88
C HIS A 462 19.41 22.12 -7.83
N SER A 463 19.42 22.68 -6.62
CA SER A 463 19.53 24.11 -6.39
C SER A 463 20.11 24.41 -5.01
N SER A 464 21.08 25.34 -4.94
CA SER A 464 21.54 25.90 -3.66
C SER A 464 20.52 26.85 -3.01
N LYS A 465 19.48 27.25 -3.75
CA LYS A 465 18.36 28.08 -3.28
C LYS A 465 17.02 27.42 -3.67
N PRO A 466 16.70 26.28 -3.07
CA PRO A 466 15.54 25.50 -3.46
C PRO A 466 14.23 26.25 -3.20
N ARG A 467 13.32 26.18 -4.18
CA ARG A 467 12.03 26.89 -4.17
C ARG A 467 10.89 25.93 -4.50
N ARG A 468 9.73 26.23 -3.95
CA ARG A 468 8.49 25.53 -4.26
C ARG A 468 8.26 25.40 -5.79
N GLY A 469 8.04 24.18 -6.27
CA GLY A 469 7.77 23.88 -7.68
C GLY A 469 9.00 23.78 -8.58
N ASP A 470 10.22 23.72 -8.02
CA ASP A 470 11.46 23.53 -8.79
C ASP A 470 11.84 22.05 -8.95
N HIS A 471 11.12 21.13 -8.31
CA HIS A 471 11.31 19.67 -8.31
C HIS A 471 12.71 19.23 -7.87
N THR A 472 13.46 20.11 -7.20
CA THR A 472 14.79 19.75 -6.73
C THR A 472 14.72 18.82 -5.53
N GLU A 473 15.71 17.94 -5.42
CA GLU A 473 15.86 17.05 -4.26
C GLU A 473 16.00 17.85 -2.95
N GLU A 474 16.67 18.99 -3.01
CA GLU A 474 16.84 19.91 -1.87
C GLU A 474 15.51 20.54 -1.42
N TYR A 475 14.58 20.83 -2.34
CA TYR A 475 13.27 21.33 -1.92
C TYR A 475 12.43 20.24 -1.29
N GLN A 476 12.46 19.04 -1.84
CA GLN A 476 11.77 17.89 -1.25
C GLN A 476 12.28 17.66 0.19
N ALA A 477 13.58 17.63 0.40
CA ALA A 477 14.18 17.47 1.72
C ALA A 477 13.75 18.60 2.69
N LYS A 478 13.79 19.86 2.26
CA LYS A 478 13.34 21.01 3.04
C LYS A 478 11.87 20.93 3.44
N TYR A 479 11.00 20.48 2.53
CA TYR A 479 9.58 20.26 2.80
C TYR A 479 9.39 19.23 3.91
N HIS A 480 10.04 18.08 3.78
CA HIS A 480 9.91 16.98 4.73
C HIS A 480 10.58 17.28 6.08
N GLU A 481 11.68 18.01 6.13
CA GLU A 481 12.27 18.52 7.39
C GLU A 481 11.27 19.38 8.17
N TYR A 482 10.52 20.23 7.47
CA TYR A 482 9.48 21.03 8.10
C TYR A 482 8.34 20.17 8.64
N MET A 483 7.87 19.20 7.85
CA MET A 483 6.75 18.34 8.23
C MET A 483 7.08 17.46 9.43
N LEU A 484 8.26 16.86 9.50
CA LEU A 484 8.69 16.07 10.66
C LEU A 484 8.70 16.90 11.95
N ARG A 485 9.28 18.09 11.92
CA ARG A 485 9.23 19.01 13.08
C ARG A 485 7.82 19.49 13.42
N CYS A 486 6.94 19.54 12.43
CA CYS A 486 5.53 19.85 12.63
C CYS A 486 4.83 18.72 13.38
N PHE A 487 5.04 17.47 12.97
CA PHE A 487 4.45 16.28 13.60
C PHE A 487 5.00 16.04 15.01
N ASP A 488 6.25 16.33 15.29
CA ASP A 488 6.82 16.28 16.64
C ASP A 488 6.08 17.17 17.64
N ARG A 489 5.45 18.26 17.17
CA ARG A 489 4.62 19.14 17.99
C ARG A 489 3.17 18.68 18.11
N HIS A 490 2.69 17.81 17.21
CA HIS A 490 1.31 17.36 17.10
C HIS A 490 1.17 15.85 17.33
N LYS A 491 1.77 15.32 18.39
CA LYS A 491 1.83 13.88 18.72
C LYS A 491 0.45 13.25 19.02
N TRP A 492 -0.59 14.04 19.07
CA TRP A 492 -1.97 13.60 19.22
C TRP A 492 -2.60 13.09 17.91
N MET A 493 -1.95 13.26 16.76
CA MET A 493 -2.43 12.67 15.52
C MET A 493 -2.41 11.16 15.57
N TRP A 494 -3.45 10.53 15.02
CA TRP A 494 -3.53 9.08 15.05
C TRP A 494 -2.54 8.40 14.11
N ALA A 495 -2.25 8.99 12.94
CA ALA A 495 -1.23 8.48 12.01
C ALA A 495 -0.78 9.56 11.01
N THR A 496 0.42 9.38 10.45
CA THR A 496 0.96 10.18 9.35
C THR A 496 1.55 9.27 8.28
N HIS A 497 1.15 9.49 7.01
CA HIS A 497 1.62 8.71 5.86
C HIS A 497 2.21 9.64 4.80
N VAL A 498 3.50 9.47 4.52
CA VAL A 498 4.19 10.18 3.44
C VAL A 498 3.59 9.78 2.09
N TRP A 499 3.31 10.73 1.26
CA TRP A 499 3.01 10.50 -0.14
C TRP A 499 4.24 10.78 -1.00
N ASN A 500 4.98 9.78 -1.43
CA ASN A 500 4.77 8.34 -1.37
C ASN A 500 6.09 7.66 -0.98
N MET A 501 6.10 6.37 -0.69
CA MET A 501 7.35 5.63 -0.51
C MET A 501 8.17 5.59 -1.78
N PHE A 502 7.52 5.33 -2.92
CA PHE A 502 8.14 5.21 -4.23
C PHE A 502 7.56 6.23 -5.20
N ASP A 503 8.37 6.72 -6.14
CA ASP A 503 7.83 7.32 -7.35
C ASP A 503 6.94 6.28 -8.05
N PHE A 504 5.90 6.72 -8.74
CA PHE A 504 4.93 5.83 -9.38
C PHE A 504 4.40 6.43 -10.69
N ALA A 505 3.83 5.57 -11.54
CA ALA A 505 3.29 5.99 -12.81
C ALA A 505 1.91 6.64 -12.69
N ALA A 506 1.77 7.75 -13.38
CA ALA A 506 0.52 8.47 -13.58
C ALA A 506 0.55 9.02 -15.00
N ASP A 507 0.10 8.27 -15.99
CA ASP A 507 0.35 8.53 -17.41
C ASP A 507 -0.15 9.91 -17.87
N ALA A 508 -1.25 10.39 -17.28
CA ALA A 508 -1.79 11.73 -17.52
C ALA A 508 -0.93 12.88 -16.96
N ARG A 509 0.09 12.57 -16.14
CA ARG A 509 0.83 13.59 -15.38
C ARG A 509 1.94 14.21 -16.22
N ASP A 510 1.93 15.56 -16.30
CA ASP A 510 3.01 16.34 -16.90
C ASP A 510 3.16 17.66 -16.13
N GLN A 511 3.68 17.60 -14.89
CA GLN A 511 3.91 18.77 -14.03
C GLN A 511 5.33 19.29 -14.10
N GLY A 512 6.17 18.70 -14.92
CA GLY A 512 7.58 18.99 -15.11
C GLY A 512 8.45 17.79 -14.81
N GLY A 513 9.59 17.72 -15.47
CA GLY A 513 10.51 16.61 -15.36
C GLY A 513 10.18 15.46 -16.34
N GLU A 514 9.92 14.29 -15.83
CA GLU A 514 9.59 13.09 -16.59
C GLU A 514 8.08 13.00 -16.75
N PRO A 515 7.53 13.05 -17.98
CA PRO A 515 6.10 12.84 -18.22
C PRO A 515 5.64 11.47 -17.75
N GLY A 516 4.37 11.35 -17.35
CA GLY A 516 3.80 10.09 -16.89
C GLY A 516 4.21 9.65 -15.48
N MET A 517 4.93 10.52 -14.73
CA MET A 517 5.51 10.14 -13.44
C MET A 517 5.13 11.10 -12.31
N ASN A 518 4.83 10.54 -11.15
CA ASN A 518 4.75 11.26 -9.88
C ASN A 518 6.05 11.05 -9.10
N HIS A 519 6.80 12.13 -8.86
CA HIS A 519 8.11 12.12 -8.22
C HIS A 519 8.08 12.46 -6.72
N LYS A 520 6.94 12.25 -6.05
CA LYS A 520 6.85 12.48 -4.59
C LYS A 520 7.43 11.34 -3.76
N GLY A 521 7.86 10.23 -4.40
CA GLY A 521 8.51 9.13 -3.72
C GLY A 521 9.77 9.53 -2.97
N LEU A 522 10.04 8.83 -1.87
CA LEU A 522 11.32 8.89 -1.16
C LEU A 522 12.40 8.07 -1.88
N VAL A 523 11.97 7.12 -2.70
CA VAL A 523 12.80 6.24 -3.54
C VAL A 523 12.27 6.31 -4.97
N THR A 524 13.17 6.24 -5.96
CA THR A 524 12.81 6.27 -7.38
C THR A 524 11.96 5.07 -7.81
N PHE A 525 11.22 5.22 -8.92
CA PHE A 525 10.29 4.22 -9.44
C PHE A 525 10.95 2.86 -9.73
N ASP A 526 12.23 2.83 -10.09
CA ASP A 526 13.02 1.62 -10.31
C ASP A 526 13.64 1.03 -9.03
N ARG A 527 13.36 1.62 -7.85
CA ARG A 527 13.88 1.27 -6.50
C ARG A 527 15.40 1.44 -6.32
N LYS A 528 16.11 2.01 -7.30
CA LYS A 528 17.59 2.08 -7.28
C LYS A 528 18.15 3.24 -6.48
N THR A 529 17.42 4.37 -6.43
CA THR A 529 17.93 5.58 -5.79
C THR A 529 17.08 5.96 -4.59
N ARG A 530 17.66 5.93 -3.40
CA ARG A 530 17.14 6.59 -2.21
C ARG A 530 17.46 8.07 -2.32
N LYS A 531 16.42 8.93 -2.24
CA LYS A 531 16.58 10.39 -2.25
C LYS A 531 17.03 10.89 -0.87
N ASP A 532 17.50 12.12 -0.76
CA ASP A 532 17.91 12.68 0.53
C ASP A 532 16.77 12.65 1.57
N SER A 533 15.54 12.84 1.12
CA SER A 533 14.36 12.71 1.96
C SER A 533 14.16 11.32 2.57
N PHE A 534 14.62 10.24 1.92
CA PHE A 534 14.64 8.89 2.53
C PHE A 534 15.53 8.86 3.77
N TYR A 535 16.76 9.37 3.66
CA TYR A 535 17.71 9.39 4.78
C TYR A 535 17.28 10.35 5.89
N LEU A 536 16.52 11.41 5.54
CA LEU A 536 15.89 12.27 6.53
C LEU A 536 14.91 11.49 7.41
N TYR A 537 14.00 10.72 6.81
CA TYR A 537 13.07 9.87 7.56
C TYR A 537 13.78 8.77 8.33
N LYS A 538 14.81 8.15 7.74
CA LYS A 538 15.67 7.18 8.44
C LYS A 538 16.29 7.80 9.69
N ALA A 539 16.68 9.07 9.67
CA ALA A 539 17.22 9.76 10.84
C ALA A 539 16.20 9.94 11.97
N TRP A 540 14.92 10.07 11.66
CA TRP A 540 13.82 10.21 12.63
C TRP A 540 13.26 8.89 13.13
N TRP A 541 13.22 7.85 12.29
CA TRP A 541 12.41 6.67 12.53
C TRP A 541 13.21 5.39 12.78
N SER A 542 14.44 5.31 12.26
CA SER A 542 15.25 4.09 12.35
C SER A 542 16.17 4.09 13.56
N ASP A 543 16.28 2.92 14.20
CA ASP A 543 17.27 2.66 15.26
C ASP A 543 18.64 2.22 14.69
N GLU A 544 18.74 1.96 13.37
CA GLU A 544 19.98 1.60 12.70
C GLU A 544 20.92 2.81 12.61
N ASN A 545 22.09 2.73 13.21
CA ASN A 545 23.09 3.80 13.18
C ASN A 545 23.55 4.08 11.75
N PHE A 546 23.50 5.35 11.34
CA PHE A 546 23.98 5.78 10.03
C PHE A 546 24.37 7.26 10.01
N VAL A 547 25.04 7.66 8.94
CA VAL A 547 25.31 9.06 8.58
C VAL A 547 25.16 9.21 7.06
N HIS A 548 24.56 10.30 6.60
CA HIS A 548 24.34 10.59 5.18
C HIS A 548 24.60 12.06 4.88
N ILE A 549 25.51 12.31 3.94
CA ILE A 549 25.76 13.66 3.38
C ILE A 549 24.68 13.92 2.32
N CYS A 550 23.93 15.01 2.48
CA CYS A 550 22.89 15.41 1.53
C CYS A 550 23.50 16.02 0.26
N SER A 551 22.68 16.07 -0.78
CA SER A 551 23.01 16.72 -2.06
C SER A 551 24.28 16.16 -2.73
N LYS A 552 24.59 14.88 -2.55
CA LYS A 552 25.77 14.24 -3.18
C LYS A 552 25.72 14.26 -4.70
N ARG A 553 24.54 14.30 -5.29
CA ARG A 553 24.32 14.36 -6.75
C ARG A 553 24.46 15.76 -7.31
N PHE A 554 24.41 16.78 -6.44
CA PHE A 554 24.68 18.19 -6.79
C PHE A 554 26.19 18.49 -6.73
N THR A 555 26.96 17.87 -7.61
CA THR A 555 28.43 17.93 -7.61
C THR A 555 28.97 19.28 -8.09
N ASP A 556 28.40 19.84 -9.18
CA ASP A 556 28.83 21.10 -9.80
C ASP A 556 28.17 22.28 -9.13
N ARG A 557 28.93 23.13 -8.48
CA ARG A 557 28.44 24.28 -7.73
C ARG A 557 29.14 25.56 -8.11
N THR A 558 28.40 26.68 -8.11
CA THR A 558 28.92 28.01 -8.48
C THR A 558 29.21 28.88 -7.28
N GLU A 559 28.88 28.42 -6.07
CA GLU A 559 29.14 29.16 -4.84
C GLU A 559 30.61 29.01 -4.42
N SER A 560 31.18 30.06 -3.83
CA SER A 560 32.51 30.02 -3.20
C SER A 560 32.49 29.40 -1.78
N GLU A 561 31.30 29.26 -1.18
CA GLU A 561 31.06 28.62 0.10
C GLU A 561 29.76 27.80 -0.03
N MET A 562 29.76 26.58 0.42
CA MET A 562 28.59 25.73 0.38
C MET A 562 28.15 25.28 1.78
N GLU A 563 26.85 25.05 1.95
CA GLU A 563 26.31 24.33 3.07
C GLU A 563 26.43 22.82 2.81
N VAL A 564 27.09 22.10 3.72
CA VAL A 564 27.09 20.65 3.78
C VAL A 564 26.09 20.22 4.85
N LYS A 565 24.97 19.70 4.42
CA LYS A 565 23.94 19.15 5.30
C LYS A 565 24.15 17.65 5.47
N VAL A 566 24.00 17.17 6.71
CA VAL A 566 24.18 15.75 7.05
C VAL A 566 22.97 15.26 7.85
N TYR A 567 22.41 14.14 7.46
CA TYR A 567 21.39 13.43 8.21
C TYR A 567 21.99 12.27 8.99
N SER A 568 21.63 12.14 10.26
CA SER A 568 22.06 11.06 11.12
C SER A 568 21.14 10.90 12.33
N ASN A 569 20.97 9.70 12.83
CA ASN A 569 20.34 9.42 14.12
C ASN A 569 21.33 9.44 15.30
N GLN A 570 22.62 9.73 15.03
CA GLN A 570 23.64 9.90 16.05
C GLN A 570 23.64 11.31 16.62
N LYS A 571 24.03 11.47 17.88
CA LYS A 571 24.02 12.76 18.59
C LYS A 571 25.16 13.70 18.23
N SER A 572 26.22 13.19 17.60
CA SER A 572 27.38 14.01 17.16
C SER A 572 27.81 13.60 15.77
N VAL A 573 28.11 14.60 14.95
CA VAL A 573 28.66 14.44 13.60
C VAL A 573 29.92 15.30 13.47
N ALA A 574 31.04 14.70 13.08
CA ALA A 574 32.27 15.40 12.69
C ALA A 574 32.38 15.46 11.17
N LEU A 575 32.75 16.62 10.63
CA LEU A 575 32.97 16.84 9.20
C LEU A 575 34.45 17.06 8.90
N TYR A 576 34.92 16.41 7.85
CA TYR A 576 36.28 16.54 7.30
C TYR A 576 36.20 17.01 5.85
N VAL A 577 37.13 17.84 5.44
CA VAL A 577 37.33 18.28 4.05
C VAL A 577 38.77 18.01 3.66
N ASN A 578 38.97 17.27 2.57
CA ASN A 578 40.29 16.85 2.08
C ASN A 578 41.19 16.22 3.20
N GLY A 579 40.53 15.47 4.10
CA GLY A 579 41.21 14.81 5.24
C GLY A 579 41.36 15.66 6.50
N GLU A 580 41.13 16.96 6.45
CA GLU A 580 41.22 17.86 7.61
C GLU A 580 39.85 18.04 8.29
N LYS A 581 39.83 17.97 9.63
CA LYS A 581 38.61 18.18 10.41
C LYS A 581 38.22 19.65 10.39
N VAL A 582 37.06 19.97 9.83
CA VAL A 582 36.55 21.35 9.74
C VAL A 582 35.55 21.69 10.85
N GLY A 583 34.97 20.71 11.51
CA GLY A 583 34.07 20.93 12.64
C GLY A 583 33.43 19.67 13.17
N GLU A 584 32.78 19.82 14.32
CA GLU A 584 31.91 18.81 14.94
C GLU A 584 30.68 19.50 15.52
N GLN A 585 29.52 18.91 15.31
CA GLN A 585 28.26 19.43 15.85
C GLN A 585 27.58 18.34 16.68
N THR A 586 26.98 18.76 17.79
CA THR A 586 26.08 17.94 18.60
C THR A 586 24.64 18.43 18.36
N GLY A 587 23.74 17.50 18.15
CA GLY A 587 22.35 17.82 17.81
C GLY A 587 21.52 16.56 17.58
N GLU A 588 20.43 16.70 16.86
CA GLU A 588 19.54 15.60 16.49
C GLU A 588 19.19 15.70 15.00
N HIS A 589 19.29 14.60 14.30
CA HIS A 589 18.80 14.33 12.95
C HIS A 589 19.42 15.15 11.83
N VAL A 590 19.58 16.47 11.98
CA VAL A 590 20.06 17.38 10.93
C VAL A 590 21.23 18.20 11.41
N PHE A 591 22.38 18.07 10.76
CA PHE A 591 23.61 18.78 11.05
C PHE A 591 24.01 19.60 9.82
N SER A 592 24.47 20.83 10.01
CA SER A 592 24.78 21.75 8.90
C SER A 592 26.11 22.44 9.12
N PHE A 593 27.00 22.34 8.13
CA PHE A 593 28.34 22.91 8.17
C PHE A 593 28.53 23.86 6.99
N ARG A 594 29.25 24.95 7.18
CA ARG A 594 29.68 25.82 6.10
C ARG A 594 31.12 25.51 5.71
N VAL A 595 31.35 25.30 4.42
CA VAL A 595 32.60 24.83 3.88
C VAL A 595 33.00 25.70 2.69
N PRO A 596 34.23 26.27 2.66
CA PRO A 596 34.76 26.92 1.47
C PRO A 596 34.82 25.92 0.30
N LEU A 597 34.39 26.36 -0.88
CA LEU A 597 34.42 25.56 -2.10
C LEU A 597 35.37 26.20 -3.12
N THR A 598 36.61 25.76 -3.13
CA THR A 598 37.65 26.24 -4.06
C THR A 598 38.20 25.03 -4.82
N GLY A 599 37.81 24.92 -6.10
CA GLY A 599 38.18 23.75 -6.90
C GLY A 599 37.37 22.51 -6.54
N GLU A 600 38.03 21.36 -6.52
CA GLU A 600 37.44 20.06 -6.13
C GLU A 600 37.74 19.76 -4.67
N ILE A 601 36.74 19.32 -3.93
CA ILE A 601 36.87 18.92 -2.51
C ILE A 601 36.23 17.57 -2.29
N GLU A 602 36.84 16.77 -1.41
CA GLU A 602 36.26 15.59 -0.81
C GLU A 602 35.75 15.93 0.58
N VAL A 603 34.50 15.57 0.85
CA VAL A 603 33.85 15.78 2.15
C VAL A 603 33.58 14.41 2.78
N LYS A 604 33.95 14.23 4.06
CA LYS A 604 33.68 13.03 4.84
C LYS A 604 32.94 13.41 6.12
N ALA A 605 31.79 12.81 6.34
CA ALA A 605 31.05 12.88 7.61
C ALA A 605 31.30 11.61 8.43
N VAL A 606 31.47 11.79 9.74
CA VAL A 606 31.70 10.70 10.71
C VAL A 606 30.73 10.87 11.87
N ALA A 607 29.98 9.81 12.19
CA ALA A 607 29.05 9.78 13.30
C ALA A 607 29.14 8.41 14.01
N GLY A 608 29.77 8.35 15.20
CA GLY A 608 30.12 7.09 15.83
C GLY A 608 31.05 6.27 14.91
N ASP A 609 30.68 5.02 14.65
CA ASP A 609 31.39 4.12 13.74
C ASP A 609 30.96 4.26 12.27
N CYS A 610 29.97 5.12 11.99
CA CYS A 610 29.45 5.32 10.63
C CYS A 610 30.20 6.43 9.91
N THR A 611 30.46 6.22 8.62
CA THR A 611 31.09 7.22 7.75
C THR A 611 30.37 7.33 6.42
N ASP A 612 30.41 8.54 5.85
CA ASP A 612 29.89 8.80 4.52
C ASP A 612 30.77 9.84 3.80
N THR A 613 30.90 9.72 2.48
CA THR A 613 31.75 10.60 1.66
C THR A 613 31.02 11.16 0.46
N ALA A 614 31.41 12.36 0.04
CA ALA A 614 30.91 13.00 -1.16
C ALA A 614 31.99 13.91 -1.76
N SER A 615 31.94 14.11 -3.09
CA SER A 615 32.83 15.02 -3.78
C SER A 615 32.04 16.16 -4.41
N PHE A 616 32.57 17.37 -4.28
CA PHE A 616 31.96 18.59 -4.85
C PHE A 616 33.05 19.40 -5.57
N ARG A 617 32.65 20.13 -6.61
CA ARG A 617 33.59 20.99 -7.33
C ARG A 617 32.99 22.36 -7.60
N HIS A 618 33.81 23.38 -7.51
CA HIS A 618 33.48 24.72 -7.96
C HIS A 618 33.54 24.78 -9.50
N VAL A 619 32.53 25.38 -10.10
CA VAL A 619 32.44 25.63 -11.54
C VAL A 619 32.02 27.08 -11.77
N ASP A 620 32.53 27.73 -12.83
CA ASP A 620 32.22 29.12 -13.12
C ASP A 620 30.80 29.32 -13.66
N THR A 621 30.23 28.27 -14.30
CA THR A 621 28.91 28.35 -14.92
C THR A 621 27.99 27.23 -14.36
N PRO A 622 26.73 27.56 -14.05
CA PRO A 622 25.78 26.54 -13.55
C PRO A 622 25.56 25.40 -14.55
N ASN A 623 25.55 24.20 -14.07
CA ASN A 623 25.18 23.04 -14.88
C ASN A 623 23.69 23.12 -15.28
N PRO A 624 23.34 23.24 -16.57
CA PRO A 624 21.96 23.42 -17.01
C PRO A 624 21.09 22.18 -16.78
N SER A 625 21.69 20.98 -16.66
CA SER A 625 20.95 19.74 -16.43
C SER A 625 20.29 19.66 -15.04
N TYR A 626 20.71 20.51 -14.09
CA TYR A 626 20.12 20.57 -12.75
C TYR A 626 18.80 21.34 -12.69
N LYS A 627 18.40 21.98 -13.78
CA LYS A 627 17.17 22.79 -13.80
C LYS A 627 16.04 22.06 -14.50
N LEU A 628 14.87 22.16 -13.87
CA LEU A 628 13.63 21.67 -14.47
C LEU A 628 13.39 22.31 -15.84
N VAL A 629 13.22 21.50 -16.86
CA VAL A 629 12.71 21.92 -18.16
C VAL A 629 11.18 22.02 -18.05
N LYS A 630 10.67 23.25 -18.05
CA LYS A 630 9.22 23.45 -17.99
C LYS A 630 8.56 22.92 -19.27
N THR A 631 7.62 22.03 -19.12
CA THR A 631 6.78 21.58 -20.22
C THR A 631 5.76 22.66 -20.58
N LYS A 632 5.29 22.63 -21.81
CA LYS A 632 4.20 23.52 -22.27
C LYS A 632 2.82 22.92 -21.99
N SER A 633 2.78 21.73 -21.43
CA SER A 633 1.55 21.02 -21.17
C SER A 633 0.72 21.72 -20.09
N LYS A 634 -0.59 21.76 -20.31
CA LYS A 634 -1.60 22.13 -19.31
C LYS A 634 -2.25 20.86 -18.73
N SER A 635 -1.50 19.75 -18.65
CA SER A 635 -2.07 18.49 -18.27
C SER A 635 -2.79 18.60 -16.93
N ALA A 636 -4.01 18.14 -16.91
CA ALA A 636 -4.74 17.90 -15.68
C ALA A 636 -4.28 16.56 -15.13
N ASN A 637 -3.74 16.54 -13.91
CA ASN A 637 -3.31 15.29 -13.25
C ASN A 637 -4.45 14.32 -12.92
N TRP A 638 -5.63 14.66 -13.33
CA TRP A 638 -6.87 13.97 -12.94
C TRP A 638 -7.69 13.67 -14.19
N VAL A 639 -7.31 12.68 -14.95
CA VAL A 639 -8.08 12.26 -16.14
C VAL A 639 -8.26 10.76 -16.14
#